data_d82db7b5ce83d0257c73f679fa5de50f
#
_entry.id   d82db7b5ce83d0257c73f679fa5de50f
#
_cell.length_a   1.000
_cell.length_b   1.000
_cell.length_c   1.000
_cell.angle_alpha   90.00
_cell.angle_beta   90.00
_cell.angle_gamma   90.00
#
_symmetry.space_group_name_H-M   'P 1'
#
loop_
_entity.id
_entity.type
_entity.pdbx_description
1 polymer ?
#
loop_
_entity_poly.entity_id
_entity_poly.type
_entity_poly.pdbx_seq_one_letter_code
_entity_poly.pdbx_strand_id
1 'polypeptide(L)'
;MRDSYEAELDEWVSKGWLRLWNGQDGGLLPLLAVAQENKNKVRPVLDFRELNLSVMNHTGDSDVCRESLMKWRKMGDNIATLDLRKAYLQLHVDKDLWSFQKVKYKGQIYCLTRLGFGLSSAPKIMSSVLGRVLNLDPRISSATNHYIDDIVVDTRLVSVEDVICHLARYGLETKPVEDIDGARVLGLKVEKCGNGTLKWSRGNDIEIPDQNKSMNRRELFSLCGKMVGHYPVASWLRVACSYVKRCAEGKNWTDSVGEDCQLMLSDLGTRIKREDPVGGSWSVKNTVENVIWCDASSIALGVVLQVGGNVVEDAAWLRKKDDHSHINLAELDAVLKGVNLAVQWELKVLTIMTDSATVHGWLLTTLNNDCKIRVSGMSEALIKRRLGILRELAVNCGMNLSVRLVRSAENKADIMTRVPSKWLKNRKEVACVGLNTDEIRNRHNKHHFGMQKTQYFILAENPETSVDDISNVVQTCEECRSIDPSPIQWSSGSLSVDENWERLAVDVTHYKGDIFLTMVDCGPCRFSIWRKLNHEDARSIAFHLDEVFRERGPVSELLTDNGSAFRSHLVSKVCDKWGIHVIYRCAYRPSGNGIVERNHRTIKSRAARARMSPLDIVFWYNVAPLRGNDPNSAPAEMLSRYHWRFLRSDPKSRPVTQNYQIGQDVFIKPMPMRCHSKWKNGKVTAINSETNVEVDGVPRHIADIRPRLPSNGVLSKPLSDPVNEGGGVFSSESEDGEISKADASPFRTESSEEDSTDCATDSDLELQDRRPRRTRKHPAYFNAFDMR
;
A
#
# COMPACT_ATOMS: atom_id res chain seq x y z
N MET A 1 20.48 33.20 -32.54
CA MET A 1 20.38 31.91 -31.83
C MET A 1 21.77 31.33 -31.49
N ARG A 2 22.69 31.29 -32.42
CA ARG A 2 24.04 30.77 -32.15
C ARG A 2 24.78 31.59 -31.09
N ASP A 3 24.76 32.90 -31.20
CA ASP A 3 25.44 33.82 -30.27
C ASP A 3 24.87 33.70 -28.84
N SER A 4 23.55 33.56 -28.69
CA SER A 4 22.88 33.35 -27.40
C SER A 4 23.26 32.01 -26.79
N TYR A 5 23.45 30.97 -27.60
CA TYR A 5 23.86 29.64 -27.17
C TYR A 5 25.31 29.63 -26.70
N GLU A 6 26.21 30.28 -27.50
CA GLU A 6 27.63 30.37 -27.14
C GLU A 6 27.81 31.25 -25.89
N ALA A 7 27.11 32.35 -25.76
CA ALA A 7 27.14 33.21 -24.57
C ALA A 7 26.74 32.45 -23.28
N GLU A 8 25.71 31.57 -23.36
CA GLU A 8 25.29 30.76 -22.22
C GLU A 8 26.38 29.75 -21.81
N LEU A 9 27.05 29.13 -22.79
CA LEU A 9 28.16 28.20 -22.51
C LEU A 9 29.39 28.90 -21.99
N ASP A 10 29.71 30.06 -22.54
CA ASP A 10 30.85 30.91 -22.04
C ASP A 10 30.57 31.36 -20.58
N GLU A 11 29.28 31.64 -20.23
CA GLU A 11 28.90 31.86 -18.83
C GLU A 11 29.16 30.63 -17.96
N TRP A 12 28.86 29.42 -18.46
CA TRP A 12 29.13 28.19 -17.71
C TRP A 12 30.61 27.96 -17.49
N VAL A 13 31.47 28.31 -18.47
CA VAL A 13 32.91 28.24 -18.34
C VAL A 13 33.41 29.27 -17.33
N SER A 14 32.95 30.52 -17.42
CA SER A 14 33.38 31.60 -16.53
C SER A 14 33.00 31.35 -15.07
N LYS A 15 31.87 30.72 -14.84
CA LYS A 15 31.40 30.29 -13.49
C LYS A 15 32.02 28.99 -12.99
N GLY A 16 32.87 28.34 -13.79
CA GLY A 16 33.50 27.09 -13.45
C GLY A 16 32.53 25.90 -13.38
N TRP A 17 31.33 26.06 -13.98
CA TRP A 17 30.38 24.95 -14.14
C TRP A 17 30.87 23.99 -15.21
N LEU A 18 31.42 24.50 -16.30
CA LEU A 18 32.22 23.74 -17.26
C LEU A 18 33.72 24.01 -16.97
N ARG A 19 34.44 22.94 -16.65
CA ARG A 19 35.89 22.98 -16.43
C ARG A 19 36.60 22.20 -17.49
N LEU A 20 37.77 22.74 -17.94
CA LEU A 20 38.64 22.07 -18.91
C LEU A 20 39.02 20.68 -18.36
N TRP A 21 38.86 19.66 -19.18
CA TRP A 21 39.18 18.27 -18.81
C TRP A 21 40.52 17.88 -19.39
N ASN A 22 41.50 17.55 -18.54
CA ASN A 22 42.87 17.15 -18.92
C ASN A 22 43.10 15.64 -18.67
N GLY A 23 42.07 14.89 -18.17
CA GLY A 23 42.18 13.45 -17.89
C GLY A 23 41.94 12.62 -19.15
N GLN A 24 42.51 11.41 -19.16
CA GLN A 24 42.20 10.40 -20.17
C GLN A 24 40.87 9.72 -19.80
N ASP A 25 40.14 9.26 -20.84
CA ASP A 25 39.07 8.31 -20.80
C ASP A 25 37.62 8.81 -20.60
N GLY A 26 36.72 8.01 -21.22
CA GLY A 26 35.29 8.08 -21.15
C GLY A 26 34.63 8.79 -22.35
N GLY A 27 33.42 8.39 -22.68
CA GLY A 27 32.64 8.94 -23.79
C GLY A 27 32.35 10.44 -23.64
N LEU A 28 32.06 11.07 -24.75
CA LEU A 28 31.60 12.47 -24.80
C LEU A 28 30.09 12.48 -24.93
N LEU A 29 29.44 13.29 -24.11
CA LEU A 29 27.99 13.53 -24.25
C LEU A 29 27.78 14.55 -25.38
N PRO A 30 26.80 14.30 -26.26
CA PRO A 30 26.38 15.30 -27.24
C PRO A 30 25.83 16.54 -26.56
N LEU A 31 26.24 17.71 -27.02
CA LEU A 31 25.74 18.99 -26.56
C LEU A 31 24.66 19.49 -27.55
N LEU A 32 23.43 19.60 -27.11
CA LEU A 32 22.28 19.96 -27.91
C LEU A 32 21.85 21.40 -27.63
N ALA A 33 21.29 22.03 -28.65
CA ALA A 33 20.71 23.38 -28.57
C ALA A 33 19.16 23.25 -28.60
N VAL A 34 18.51 23.51 -27.48
CA VAL A 34 17.04 23.48 -27.38
C VAL A 34 16.50 24.91 -27.45
N ALA A 35 15.80 25.22 -28.56
CA ALA A 35 15.13 26.52 -28.72
C ALA A 35 13.92 26.61 -27.80
N GLN A 36 13.79 27.71 -27.08
CA GLN A 36 12.60 28.02 -26.30
C GLN A 36 11.75 29.03 -27.10
N GLU A 37 10.76 28.53 -27.83
CA GLU A 37 9.93 29.30 -28.78
C GLU A 37 9.32 30.56 -28.16
N ASN A 38 8.92 30.51 -26.88
CA ASN A 38 8.27 31.63 -26.20
C ASN A 38 9.24 32.65 -25.55
N LYS A 39 10.59 32.41 -25.55
CA LYS A 39 11.55 33.26 -24.82
C LYS A 39 12.69 33.76 -25.70
N ASN A 40 12.68 33.48 -26.98
CA ASN A 40 13.74 33.79 -27.92
C ASN A 40 15.14 33.42 -27.41
N LYS A 41 15.24 32.36 -26.62
CA LYS A 41 16.49 31.86 -26.00
C LYS A 41 16.76 30.41 -26.41
N VAL A 42 18.03 30.07 -26.45
CA VAL A 42 18.49 28.70 -26.68
C VAL A 42 19.11 28.18 -25.42
N ARG A 43 18.67 27.01 -24.97
CA ARG A 43 19.23 26.35 -23.80
C ARG A 43 20.21 25.26 -24.22
N PRO A 44 21.46 25.31 -23.75
CA PRO A 44 22.36 24.17 -23.88
C PRO A 44 21.87 22.98 -23.03
N VAL A 45 21.82 21.79 -23.60
CA VAL A 45 21.42 20.55 -22.93
C VAL A 45 22.39 19.44 -23.29
N LEU A 46 22.89 18.75 -22.29
CA LEU A 46 23.70 17.55 -22.50
C LEU A 46 22.74 16.36 -22.79
N ASP A 47 23.09 15.54 -23.75
CA ASP A 47 22.30 14.36 -24.09
C ASP A 47 22.69 13.17 -23.19
N PHE A 48 21.95 12.97 -22.15
CA PHE A 48 22.16 11.89 -21.19
C PHE A 48 21.46 10.57 -21.55
N ARG A 49 20.83 10.44 -22.73
CA ARG A 49 20.02 9.26 -23.07
C ARG A 49 20.80 7.95 -22.94
N GLU A 50 22.04 7.92 -23.42
CA GLU A 50 22.91 6.76 -23.32
C GLU A 50 23.35 6.49 -21.87
N LEU A 51 23.80 7.51 -21.16
CA LEU A 51 24.20 7.40 -19.76
C LEU A 51 23.02 6.97 -18.87
N ASN A 52 21.83 7.46 -19.15
CA ASN A 52 20.61 7.07 -18.41
C ASN A 52 20.27 5.57 -18.53
N LEU A 53 20.78 4.84 -19.51
CA LEU A 53 20.64 3.37 -19.58
C LEU A 53 21.46 2.66 -18.49
N SER A 54 22.55 3.29 -18.04
CA SER A 54 23.47 2.76 -17.03
C SER A 54 23.21 3.31 -15.62
N VAL A 55 22.33 4.32 -15.48
CA VAL A 55 21.98 4.94 -14.21
C VAL A 55 20.73 4.25 -13.65
N MET A 56 20.72 3.99 -12.34
CA MET A 56 19.51 3.47 -11.68
C MET A 56 18.35 4.44 -11.89
N ASN A 57 17.31 3.96 -12.57
CA ASN A 57 16.10 4.74 -12.78
C ASN A 57 15.34 4.89 -11.46
N HIS A 58 15.33 6.09 -10.95
CA HIS A 58 14.41 6.51 -9.90
C HIS A 58 13.23 7.22 -10.56
N THR A 59 12.32 6.45 -11.15
CA THR A 59 11.04 7.00 -11.57
C THR A 59 10.27 7.37 -10.31
N GLY A 60 9.98 8.66 -10.15
CA GLY A 60 9.03 9.11 -9.13
C GLY A 60 7.66 8.48 -9.41
N ASP A 61 6.83 8.35 -8.37
CA ASP A 61 5.45 7.95 -8.54
C ASP A 61 4.74 8.88 -9.54
N SER A 62 3.91 8.31 -10.40
CA SER A 62 3.17 9.06 -11.43
C SER A 62 2.26 10.16 -10.85
N ASP A 63 1.94 10.08 -9.57
CA ASP A 63 1.02 10.96 -8.85
C ASP A 63 1.67 12.04 -7.98
N VAL A 64 3.00 12.18 -7.99
CA VAL A 64 3.73 13.16 -7.13
C VAL A 64 3.24 14.59 -7.37
N CYS A 65 2.98 14.97 -8.62
CA CYS A 65 2.44 16.29 -8.95
C CYS A 65 1.06 16.52 -8.32
N ARG A 66 0.19 15.51 -8.32
CA ARG A 66 -1.15 15.58 -7.72
C ARG A 66 -1.07 15.76 -6.21
N GLU A 67 -0.20 15.02 -5.52
CA GLU A 67 -0.01 15.17 -4.08
C GLU A 67 0.53 16.54 -3.70
N SER A 68 1.53 17.04 -4.44
CA SER A 68 2.07 18.37 -4.23
C SER A 68 1.02 19.44 -4.46
N LEU A 69 0.25 19.33 -5.54
CA LEU A 69 -0.83 20.26 -5.86
C LEU A 69 -1.92 20.27 -4.77
N MET A 70 -2.27 19.08 -4.25
CA MET A 70 -3.22 18.97 -3.14
C MET A 70 -2.70 19.66 -1.88
N LYS A 71 -1.43 19.43 -1.52
CA LYS A 71 -0.79 20.09 -0.37
C LYS A 71 -0.76 21.62 -0.55
N TRP A 72 -0.39 22.09 -1.73
CA TRP A 72 -0.31 23.51 -2.05
C TRP A 72 -1.68 24.18 -1.97
N ARG A 73 -2.73 23.54 -2.46
CA ARG A 73 -4.11 24.04 -2.37
C ARG A 73 -4.63 24.08 -0.94
N LYS A 74 -4.18 23.16 -0.07
CA LYS A 74 -4.48 23.19 1.38
C LYS A 74 -3.85 24.38 2.11
N MET A 75 -2.76 24.96 1.60
CA MET A 75 -2.14 26.18 2.14
C MET A 75 -3.04 27.41 1.99
N GLY A 76 -4.05 27.36 1.12
CA GLY A 76 -5.05 28.43 0.96
C GLY A 76 -4.66 29.47 -0.08
N ASP A 77 -5.19 30.71 0.07
CA ASP A 77 -5.06 31.76 -0.93
C ASP A 77 -3.86 32.70 -0.68
N ASN A 78 -3.25 32.65 0.51
CA ASN A 78 -2.10 33.50 0.86
C ASN A 78 -0.79 32.74 0.60
N ILE A 79 -0.50 32.54 -0.66
CA ILE A 79 0.71 31.84 -1.09
C ILE A 79 1.52 32.69 -2.06
N ALA A 80 2.83 32.44 -2.04
CA ALA A 80 3.75 32.93 -3.05
C ALA A 80 4.53 31.76 -3.66
N THR A 81 5.00 31.93 -4.89
CA THR A 81 5.79 30.92 -5.57
C THR A 81 7.23 31.42 -5.76
N LEU A 82 8.17 30.53 -5.54
CA LEU A 82 9.59 30.75 -5.77
C LEU A 82 10.11 29.67 -6.73
N ASP A 83 10.96 30.08 -7.67
CA ASP A 83 11.62 29.20 -8.61
C ASP A 83 13.14 29.40 -8.46
N LEU A 84 13.90 28.30 -8.48
CA LEU A 84 15.36 28.35 -8.39
C LEU A 84 15.99 28.81 -9.72
N ARG A 85 17.00 29.66 -9.64
CA ARG A 85 17.72 30.14 -10.80
C ARG A 85 18.67 29.07 -11.34
N LYS A 86 18.40 28.51 -12.54
CA LYS A 86 19.24 27.44 -13.11
C LYS A 86 19.42 26.25 -12.14
N ALA A 87 18.36 25.82 -11.50
CA ALA A 87 18.28 24.93 -10.33
C ALA A 87 19.34 23.81 -10.29
N TYR A 88 19.40 22.97 -11.33
CA TYR A 88 20.35 21.84 -11.38
C TYR A 88 21.83 22.29 -11.40
N LEU A 89 22.11 23.42 -12.03
CA LEU A 89 23.49 23.97 -12.11
C LEU A 89 23.99 24.56 -10.77
N GLN A 90 23.12 24.66 -9.77
CA GLN A 90 23.53 25.06 -8.41
C GLN A 90 24.06 23.88 -7.60
N LEU A 91 23.70 22.65 -7.97
CA LEU A 91 24.14 21.47 -7.25
C LEU A 91 25.49 20.96 -7.75
N HIS A 92 26.43 20.83 -6.82
CA HIS A 92 27.72 20.23 -7.10
C HIS A 92 27.61 18.71 -7.26
N VAL A 93 28.38 18.17 -8.19
CA VAL A 93 28.56 16.74 -8.38
C VAL A 93 29.95 16.36 -7.93
N ASP A 94 30.09 15.19 -7.31
CA ASP A 94 31.38 14.66 -6.88
C ASP A 94 32.38 14.62 -8.04
N LYS A 95 33.65 14.89 -7.73
CA LYS A 95 34.71 14.97 -8.75
C LYS A 95 34.88 13.66 -9.51
N ASP A 96 34.67 12.53 -8.85
CA ASP A 96 34.78 11.21 -9.46
C ASP A 96 33.74 10.98 -10.56
N LEU A 97 32.62 11.72 -10.51
CA LEU A 97 31.53 11.64 -11.49
C LEU A 97 31.70 12.61 -12.66
N TRP A 98 32.63 13.56 -12.61
CA TRP A 98 32.82 14.55 -13.69
C TRP A 98 33.17 13.91 -15.02
N SER A 99 33.95 12.83 -15.00
CA SER A 99 34.35 12.07 -16.20
C SER A 99 33.14 11.55 -17.00
N PHE A 100 31.96 11.39 -16.40
CA PHE A 100 30.73 10.96 -17.05
C PHE A 100 29.94 12.11 -17.68
N GLN A 101 30.30 13.36 -17.40
CA GLN A 101 29.60 14.55 -17.89
C GLN A 101 30.46 15.40 -18.80
N LYS A 102 31.25 14.76 -19.70
CA LYS A 102 32.16 15.44 -20.62
C LYS A 102 31.43 15.86 -21.90
N VAL A 103 31.76 17.07 -22.36
CA VAL A 103 31.27 17.68 -23.60
C VAL A 103 32.39 18.32 -24.40
N LYS A 104 32.25 18.39 -25.70
CA LYS A 104 33.17 19.12 -26.59
C LYS A 104 32.58 20.48 -26.89
N TYR A 105 33.33 21.57 -26.57
CA TYR A 105 32.97 22.94 -26.87
C TYR A 105 34.15 23.71 -27.39
N LYS A 106 33.99 24.45 -28.48
CA LYS A 106 35.07 25.23 -29.18
C LYS A 106 36.36 24.42 -29.37
N GLY A 107 36.24 23.14 -29.72
CA GLY A 107 37.38 22.26 -29.99
C GLY A 107 38.02 21.60 -28.73
N GLN A 108 37.73 22.09 -27.55
CA GLN A 108 38.25 21.58 -26.28
C GLN A 108 37.23 20.70 -25.56
N ILE A 109 37.71 19.81 -24.68
CA ILE A 109 36.87 18.94 -23.86
C ILE A 109 36.73 19.58 -22.49
N TYR A 110 35.49 19.71 -22.07
CA TYR A 110 35.09 20.19 -20.75
C TYR A 110 34.31 19.11 -20.00
N CYS A 111 34.35 19.16 -18.68
CA CYS A 111 33.42 18.40 -17.84
C CYS A 111 32.43 19.34 -17.13
N LEU A 112 31.18 18.95 -17.05
CA LEU A 112 30.18 19.63 -16.22
C LEU A 112 30.40 19.22 -14.74
N THR A 113 30.65 20.23 -13.88
CA THR A 113 30.91 20.04 -12.44
C THR A 113 29.63 20.11 -11.60
N ARG A 114 28.53 20.26 -12.27
CA ARG A 114 27.19 20.45 -11.71
C ARG A 114 26.25 19.33 -12.15
N LEU A 115 25.10 19.21 -11.47
CA LEU A 115 24.09 18.24 -11.84
C LEU A 115 23.55 18.54 -13.24
N GLY A 116 23.68 17.58 -14.16
CA GLY A 116 23.28 17.76 -15.55
C GLY A 116 21.77 17.74 -15.72
N PHE A 117 21.24 18.72 -16.45
CA PHE A 117 19.84 18.72 -16.86
C PHE A 117 19.60 17.62 -17.91
N GLY A 118 18.63 16.71 -17.64
CA GLY A 118 18.33 15.55 -18.49
C GLY A 118 18.86 14.22 -17.97
N LEU A 119 19.66 14.23 -16.90
CA LEU A 119 19.98 13.01 -16.15
C LEU A 119 18.71 12.48 -15.46
N SER A 120 18.41 11.18 -15.60
CA SER A 120 17.16 10.58 -15.09
C SER A 120 16.97 10.72 -13.58
N SER A 121 18.06 10.72 -12.81
CA SER A 121 18.08 10.91 -11.35
C SER A 121 18.05 12.37 -10.90
N ALA A 122 18.32 13.33 -11.80
CA ALA A 122 18.46 14.75 -11.44
C ALA A 122 17.24 15.36 -10.74
N PRO A 123 15.99 15.12 -11.17
CA PRO A 123 14.81 15.64 -10.47
C PRO A 123 14.70 15.16 -9.03
N LYS A 124 15.00 13.88 -8.78
CA LYS A 124 14.97 13.31 -7.42
C LYS A 124 16.07 13.89 -6.54
N ILE A 125 17.28 14.04 -7.08
CA ILE A 125 18.40 14.64 -6.36
C ILE A 125 18.07 16.10 -6.01
N MET A 126 17.57 16.89 -6.96
CA MET A 126 17.16 18.27 -6.75
C MET A 126 16.10 18.38 -5.65
N SER A 127 15.02 17.61 -5.76
CA SER A 127 13.95 17.59 -4.76
C SER A 127 14.48 17.18 -3.38
N SER A 128 15.37 16.18 -3.30
CA SER A 128 15.94 15.71 -2.03
C SER A 128 16.82 16.76 -1.37
N VAL A 129 17.67 17.45 -2.14
CA VAL A 129 18.53 18.52 -1.63
C VAL A 129 17.69 19.70 -1.17
N LEU A 130 16.76 20.15 -2.00
CA LEU A 130 15.88 21.27 -1.67
C LEU A 130 15.04 20.95 -0.42
N GLY A 131 14.43 19.76 -0.36
CA GLY A 131 13.69 19.33 0.81
C GLY A 131 14.54 19.26 2.07
N ARG A 132 15.79 18.80 1.96
CA ARG A 132 16.73 18.81 3.10
C ARG A 132 17.03 20.24 3.57
N VAL A 133 17.29 21.15 2.65
CA VAL A 133 17.59 22.55 2.99
C VAL A 133 16.37 23.21 3.66
N LEU A 134 15.18 23.08 3.09
CA LEU A 134 13.97 23.65 3.67
C LEU A 134 13.67 23.09 5.06
N ASN A 135 13.98 21.83 5.32
CA ASN A 135 13.75 21.17 6.61
C ASN A 135 14.80 21.50 7.70
N LEU A 136 15.85 22.27 7.39
CA LEU A 136 16.84 22.69 8.40
C LEU A 136 16.31 23.77 9.35
N ASP A 137 15.29 24.54 8.97
CA ASP A 137 14.58 25.45 9.85
C ASP A 137 13.12 25.01 9.97
N PRO A 138 12.65 24.60 11.17
CA PRO A 138 11.25 24.16 11.39
C PRO A 138 10.20 25.18 10.95
N ARG A 139 10.49 26.49 11.06
CA ARG A 139 9.56 27.56 10.65
C ARG A 139 9.41 27.56 9.13
N ILE A 140 10.52 27.47 8.41
CA ILE A 140 10.54 27.38 6.95
C ILE A 140 9.86 26.08 6.50
N SER A 141 10.22 24.96 7.12
CA SER A 141 9.65 23.64 6.79
C SER A 141 8.14 23.60 6.92
N SER A 142 7.59 24.19 7.97
CA SER A 142 6.13 24.23 8.19
C SER A 142 5.37 25.14 7.22
N ALA A 143 6.05 26.15 6.69
CA ALA A 143 5.47 27.16 5.80
C ALA A 143 5.70 26.91 4.31
N THR A 144 6.51 25.93 3.95
CA THR A 144 6.90 25.69 2.56
C THR A 144 6.57 24.27 2.12
N ASN A 145 6.33 24.11 0.84
CA ASN A 145 6.30 22.82 0.17
C ASN A 145 6.96 22.98 -1.19
N HIS A 146 7.52 21.90 -1.75
CA HIS A 146 8.21 21.98 -3.01
C HIS A 146 7.87 20.81 -3.93
N TYR A 147 8.00 21.04 -5.22
CA TYR A 147 7.96 20.04 -6.28
C TYR A 147 9.14 20.23 -7.21
N ILE A 148 10.14 19.35 -7.12
CA ILE A 148 11.43 19.42 -7.81
C ILE A 148 12.15 20.73 -7.44
N ASP A 149 12.02 21.77 -8.26
CA ASP A 149 12.64 23.10 -8.12
C ASP A 149 11.63 24.23 -7.84
N ASP A 150 10.33 23.97 -8.01
CA ASP A 150 9.27 24.91 -7.67
C ASP A 150 8.97 24.87 -6.16
N ILE A 151 8.91 26.02 -5.52
CA ILE A 151 8.61 26.15 -4.09
C ILE A 151 7.36 27.00 -3.92
N VAL A 152 6.44 26.54 -3.07
CA VAL A 152 5.33 27.37 -2.60
C VAL A 152 5.55 27.76 -1.14
N VAL A 153 5.21 28.98 -0.79
CA VAL A 153 5.38 29.57 0.54
C VAL A 153 4.03 30.02 1.05
N ASP A 154 3.63 29.58 2.25
CA ASP A 154 2.49 30.15 2.98
C ASP A 154 2.92 31.46 3.64
N THR A 155 2.53 32.59 3.04
CA THR A 155 2.95 33.92 3.46
C THR A 155 2.34 34.38 4.80
N ARG A 156 1.41 33.60 5.35
CA ARG A 156 0.89 33.84 6.69
C ARG A 156 1.85 33.36 7.79
N LEU A 157 2.66 32.33 7.49
CA LEU A 157 3.56 31.69 8.44
C LEU A 157 4.98 32.22 8.38
N VAL A 158 5.46 32.57 7.18
CA VAL A 158 6.82 33.03 6.95
C VAL A 158 6.85 34.07 5.82
N SER A 159 7.75 35.06 5.88
CA SER A 159 7.95 35.99 4.78
C SER A 159 8.70 35.30 3.64
N VAL A 160 8.45 35.72 2.40
CA VAL A 160 9.13 35.19 1.23
C VAL A 160 10.64 35.50 1.31
N GLU A 161 10.99 36.65 1.85
CA GLU A 161 12.36 37.12 2.04
C GLU A 161 13.13 36.22 3.01
N ASP A 162 12.49 35.75 4.09
CA ASP A 162 13.11 34.81 5.04
C ASP A 162 13.45 33.48 4.34
N VAL A 163 12.55 32.99 3.49
CA VAL A 163 12.79 31.76 2.70
C VAL A 163 13.95 31.96 1.72
N ILE A 164 13.99 33.11 1.02
CA ILE A 164 15.07 33.45 0.10
C ILE A 164 16.41 33.54 0.84
N CYS A 165 16.45 34.23 1.97
CA CYS A 165 17.64 34.35 2.81
C CYS A 165 18.09 32.97 3.33
N HIS A 166 17.15 32.12 3.72
CA HIS A 166 17.44 30.76 4.16
C HIS A 166 18.06 29.94 3.01
N LEU A 167 17.47 29.93 1.83
CA LEU A 167 18.00 29.22 0.66
C LEU A 167 19.41 29.74 0.28
N ALA A 168 19.61 31.05 0.28
CA ALA A 168 20.88 31.68 -0.04
C ALA A 168 22.01 31.28 0.92
N ARG A 169 21.73 31.07 2.22
CA ARG A 169 22.74 30.56 3.19
C ARG A 169 23.29 29.20 2.82
N TYR A 170 22.53 28.40 2.09
CA TYR A 170 22.94 27.09 1.62
C TYR A 170 23.35 27.07 0.13
N GLY A 171 23.55 28.28 -0.46
CA GLY A 171 24.02 28.43 -1.84
C GLY A 171 22.96 28.21 -2.90
N LEU A 172 21.66 28.27 -2.54
CA LEU A 172 20.55 28.16 -3.48
C LEU A 172 19.99 29.56 -3.79
N GLU A 173 20.20 30.00 -5.01
CA GLU A 173 19.69 31.28 -5.52
C GLU A 173 18.31 31.11 -6.16
N THR A 174 17.40 32.01 -5.84
CA THR A 174 16.07 32.09 -6.43
C THR A 174 16.02 33.08 -7.59
N LYS A 175 15.03 32.91 -8.45
CA LYS A 175 14.61 33.99 -9.36
C LYS A 175 13.91 35.08 -8.57
N PRO A 176 13.73 36.29 -9.18
CA PRO A 176 12.84 37.30 -8.60
C PRO A 176 11.45 36.69 -8.32
N VAL A 177 10.84 37.09 -7.22
CA VAL A 177 9.49 36.64 -6.83
C VAL A 177 8.52 37.06 -7.93
N GLU A 178 7.77 36.08 -8.45
CA GLU A 178 6.67 36.33 -9.38
C GLU A 178 5.37 36.50 -8.60
N ASP A 179 4.52 37.45 -9.05
CA ASP A 179 3.16 37.56 -8.48
C ASP A 179 2.40 36.26 -8.81
N ILE A 180 1.64 35.78 -7.85
CA ILE A 180 0.80 34.60 -8.03
C ILE A 180 -0.32 34.84 -9.06
N ASP A 181 -0.71 36.11 -9.27
CA ASP A 181 -1.72 36.50 -10.27
C ASP A 181 -1.19 36.32 -11.68
N GLY A 182 -1.81 35.45 -12.44
CA GLY A 182 -1.36 35.05 -13.79
C GLY A 182 -0.21 34.03 -13.82
N ALA A 183 0.33 33.63 -12.64
CA ALA A 183 1.41 32.67 -12.57
C ALA A 183 0.99 31.26 -13.03
N ARG A 184 1.99 30.51 -13.53
CA ARG A 184 1.81 29.08 -13.83
C ARG A 184 2.36 28.23 -12.70
N VAL A 185 1.47 27.54 -12.01
CA VAL A 185 1.79 26.71 -10.83
C VAL A 185 1.49 25.25 -11.18
N LEU A 186 2.52 24.45 -11.27
CA LEU A 186 2.41 23.02 -11.65
C LEU A 186 1.52 22.80 -12.88
N GLY A 187 1.64 23.67 -13.90
CA GLY A 187 0.88 23.60 -15.15
C GLY A 187 -0.52 24.19 -15.10
N LEU A 188 -0.98 24.68 -13.96
CA LEU A 188 -2.22 25.43 -13.79
C LEU A 188 -1.94 26.91 -13.94
N LYS A 189 -2.85 27.67 -14.56
CA LYS A 189 -2.85 29.11 -14.54
C LYS A 189 -3.62 29.57 -13.30
N VAL A 190 -2.99 30.29 -12.41
CA VAL A 190 -3.60 30.81 -11.19
C VAL A 190 -3.91 32.29 -11.36
N GLU A 191 -5.10 32.71 -10.98
CA GLU A 191 -5.57 34.09 -11.09
C GLU A 191 -6.19 34.54 -9.77
N LYS A 192 -5.92 35.79 -9.38
CA LYS A 192 -6.47 36.40 -8.18
C LYS A 192 -7.79 37.09 -8.49
N CYS A 193 -8.84 36.69 -7.80
CA CYS A 193 -10.14 37.34 -7.88
C CYS A 193 -10.18 38.66 -7.09
N GLY A 194 -11.09 39.55 -7.45
CA GLY A 194 -11.25 40.85 -6.76
C GLY A 194 -11.55 40.79 -5.27
N ASN A 195 -12.01 39.64 -4.77
CA ASN A 195 -12.23 39.36 -3.33
C ASN A 195 -10.98 38.75 -2.63
N GLY A 196 -9.85 38.68 -3.30
CA GLY A 196 -8.60 38.13 -2.77
C GLY A 196 -8.48 36.60 -2.81
N THR A 197 -9.51 35.88 -3.26
CA THR A 197 -9.42 34.41 -3.44
C THR A 197 -8.71 34.07 -4.74
N LEU A 198 -8.05 32.93 -4.76
CA LEU A 198 -7.39 32.42 -5.96
C LEU A 198 -8.30 31.43 -6.70
N LYS A 199 -8.29 31.53 -8.02
CA LYS A 199 -8.87 30.55 -8.95
C LYS A 199 -7.79 29.99 -9.84
N TRP A 200 -8.00 28.79 -10.33
CA TRP A 200 -7.10 28.17 -11.28
C TRP A 200 -7.89 27.74 -12.53
N SER A 201 -7.21 27.77 -13.65
CA SER A 201 -7.71 27.35 -14.96
C SER A 201 -6.64 26.58 -15.72
N ARG A 202 -6.99 26.10 -16.90
CA ARG A 202 -6.05 25.44 -17.80
C ARG A 202 -4.86 26.34 -18.13
N GLY A 203 -3.65 25.84 -17.92
CA GLY A 203 -2.41 26.58 -18.21
C GLY A 203 -1.88 26.42 -19.65
N ASN A 204 -2.44 25.50 -20.44
CA ASN A 204 -2.00 25.21 -21.79
C ASN A 204 -3.12 25.40 -22.81
N ASP A 205 -2.76 25.88 -24.00
CA ASP A 205 -3.67 25.97 -25.14
C ASP A 205 -3.88 24.59 -25.76
N ILE A 206 -5.13 24.31 -26.16
CA ILE A 206 -5.51 23.08 -26.84
C ILE A 206 -5.76 23.36 -28.32
N GLU A 207 -4.77 23.03 -29.11
CA GLU A 207 -4.90 23.02 -30.56
C GLU A 207 -5.36 21.63 -31.02
N ILE A 208 -6.55 21.55 -31.56
CA ILE A 208 -7.06 20.33 -32.18
C ILE A 208 -6.69 20.38 -33.65
N PRO A 209 -5.93 19.37 -34.14
CA PRO A 209 -5.56 19.32 -35.54
C PRO A 209 -6.80 19.28 -36.48
N ASP A 210 -6.66 19.85 -37.64
CA ASP A 210 -7.68 19.79 -38.67
C ASP A 210 -8.06 18.34 -39.01
N GLN A 211 -9.32 18.10 -39.30
CA GLN A 211 -9.86 16.77 -39.59
C GLN A 211 -9.12 16.05 -40.75
N ASN A 212 -8.50 16.78 -41.62
CA ASN A 212 -7.76 16.26 -42.80
C ASN A 212 -6.33 15.79 -42.45
N LYS A 213 -5.83 16.05 -41.22
CA LYS A 213 -4.50 15.65 -40.85
C LYS A 213 -4.55 14.26 -40.16
N SER A 214 -3.91 13.29 -40.80
CA SER A 214 -3.75 11.97 -40.18
C SER A 214 -3.01 12.10 -38.85
N MET A 215 -3.59 11.54 -37.78
CA MET A 215 -3.04 11.51 -36.45
C MET A 215 -2.71 10.07 -36.05
N ASN A 216 -1.56 9.86 -35.43
CA ASN A 216 -1.21 8.54 -34.89
C ASN A 216 -1.71 8.37 -33.45
N ARG A 217 -1.67 7.12 -32.96
CA ARG A 217 -2.13 6.80 -31.60
C ARG A 217 -1.36 7.59 -30.52
N ARG A 218 -0.04 7.79 -30.66
CA ARG A 218 0.78 8.54 -29.70
C ARG A 218 0.33 10.01 -29.63
N GLU A 219 0.07 10.63 -30.75
CA GLU A 219 -0.41 12.02 -30.81
C GLU A 219 -1.79 12.16 -30.18
N LEU A 220 -2.69 11.21 -30.45
CA LEU A 220 -4.03 11.18 -29.84
C LEU A 220 -3.94 11.07 -28.31
N PHE A 221 -3.09 10.15 -27.80
CA PHE A 221 -2.91 9.99 -26.35
C PHE A 221 -2.27 11.23 -25.73
N SER A 222 -1.30 11.84 -26.41
CA SER A 222 -0.68 13.09 -25.97
C SER A 222 -1.70 14.23 -25.90
N LEU A 223 -2.53 14.38 -26.93
CA LEU A 223 -3.57 15.41 -26.97
C LEU A 223 -4.62 15.21 -25.87
N CYS A 224 -5.13 13.98 -25.72
CA CYS A 224 -6.03 13.66 -24.62
C CYS A 224 -5.36 13.89 -23.24
N GLY A 225 -4.07 13.60 -23.12
CA GLY A 225 -3.28 13.91 -21.92
C GLY A 225 -3.21 15.39 -21.63
N LYS A 226 -2.97 16.23 -22.64
CA LYS A 226 -3.01 17.69 -22.49
C LYS A 226 -4.39 18.23 -22.11
N MET A 227 -5.46 17.57 -22.57
CA MET A 227 -6.85 17.97 -22.25
C MET A 227 -7.22 17.71 -20.79
N VAL A 228 -6.83 16.56 -20.23
CA VAL A 228 -7.24 16.13 -18.87
C VAL A 228 -6.10 16.27 -17.87
N GLY A 229 -4.88 15.92 -18.28
CA GLY A 229 -3.65 16.04 -17.50
C GLY A 229 -3.80 15.61 -16.04
N HIS A 230 -3.11 16.34 -15.18
CA HIS A 230 -3.17 16.25 -13.73
C HIS A 230 -4.14 17.27 -13.11
N TYR A 231 -5.04 17.85 -13.92
CA TYR A 231 -5.99 18.86 -13.44
C TYR A 231 -6.91 18.26 -12.35
N PRO A 232 -7.12 18.96 -11.24
CA PRO A 232 -8.00 18.47 -10.18
C PRO A 232 -9.45 18.31 -10.63
N VAL A 233 -9.91 19.21 -11.51
CA VAL A 233 -11.27 19.21 -12.07
C VAL A 233 -11.19 19.27 -13.59
N ALA A 234 -11.80 18.31 -14.26
CA ALA A 234 -11.90 18.26 -15.72
C ALA A 234 -13.29 17.77 -16.20
N SER A 235 -14.20 17.47 -15.27
CA SER A 235 -15.60 17.14 -15.51
C SER A 235 -15.79 16.09 -16.63
N TRP A 236 -16.78 16.29 -17.49
CA TRP A 236 -17.13 15.41 -18.61
C TRP A 236 -15.94 15.05 -19.53
N LEU A 237 -14.89 15.87 -19.52
CA LEU A 237 -13.73 15.68 -20.36
C LEU A 237 -12.93 14.42 -19.97
N ARG A 238 -12.96 14.02 -18.68
CA ARG A 238 -12.27 12.81 -18.22
C ARG A 238 -12.79 11.55 -18.89
N VAL A 239 -14.10 11.34 -18.81
CA VAL A 239 -14.75 10.17 -19.41
C VAL A 239 -14.63 10.19 -20.91
N ALA A 240 -14.79 11.37 -21.53
CA ALA A 240 -14.72 11.55 -22.97
C ALA A 240 -13.32 11.23 -23.52
N CYS A 241 -12.24 11.81 -22.96
CA CYS A 241 -10.87 11.50 -23.36
C CYS A 241 -10.51 10.03 -23.14
N SER A 242 -10.95 9.44 -22.02
CA SER A 242 -10.73 8.03 -21.73
C SER A 242 -11.43 7.14 -22.75
N TYR A 243 -12.65 7.50 -23.16
CA TYR A 243 -13.43 6.79 -24.17
C TYR A 243 -12.75 6.84 -25.55
N VAL A 244 -12.29 8.02 -25.98
CA VAL A 244 -11.55 8.19 -27.25
C VAL A 244 -10.27 7.36 -27.25
N LYS A 245 -9.49 7.38 -26.16
CA LYS A 245 -8.30 6.53 -26.01
C LYS A 245 -8.64 5.05 -26.14
N ARG A 246 -9.75 4.60 -25.54
CA ARG A 246 -10.21 3.19 -25.65
C ARG A 246 -10.62 2.81 -27.06
N CYS A 247 -11.14 3.72 -27.86
CA CYS A 247 -11.46 3.45 -29.26
C CYS A 247 -10.20 3.22 -30.13
N ALA A 248 -9.06 3.74 -29.70
CA ALA A 248 -7.75 3.54 -30.35
C ALA A 248 -6.95 2.35 -29.77
N GLU A 249 -7.54 1.50 -28.91
CA GLU A 249 -6.87 0.29 -28.38
C GLU A 249 -6.55 -0.73 -29.50
N GLY A 250 -5.51 -1.53 -29.26
CA GLY A 250 -5.09 -2.60 -30.19
C GLY A 250 -4.23 -2.16 -31.36
N LYS A 251 -3.98 -0.85 -31.52
CA LYS A 251 -3.07 -0.30 -32.55
C LYS A 251 -1.66 -0.07 -31.97
N ASN A 252 -0.63 -0.09 -32.83
CA ASN A 252 0.71 0.34 -32.44
C ASN A 252 0.73 1.86 -32.21
N TRP A 253 1.75 2.34 -31.50
CA TRP A 253 1.87 3.77 -31.16
C TRP A 253 2.02 4.70 -32.37
N THR A 254 2.51 4.16 -33.49
CA THR A 254 2.72 4.87 -34.77
C THR A 254 1.56 4.71 -35.74
N ASP A 255 0.62 3.80 -35.47
CA ASP A 255 -0.50 3.56 -36.38
C ASP A 255 -1.47 4.74 -36.38
N SER A 256 -2.01 5.03 -37.56
CA SER A 256 -3.04 6.05 -37.71
C SER A 256 -4.33 5.65 -37.01
N VAL A 257 -4.93 6.60 -36.29
CA VAL A 257 -6.25 6.41 -35.69
C VAL A 257 -7.36 6.54 -36.73
N GLY A 258 -8.45 5.79 -36.51
CA GLY A 258 -9.60 5.80 -37.43
C GLY A 258 -10.34 7.15 -37.45
N GLU A 259 -11.13 7.35 -38.50
CA GLU A 259 -11.96 8.56 -38.70
C GLU A 259 -12.89 8.83 -37.51
N ASP A 260 -13.45 7.76 -36.88
CA ASP A 260 -14.29 7.89 -35.70
C ASP A 260 -13.59 8.63 -34.56
N CYS A 261 -12.31 8.29 -34.31
CA CYS A 261 -11.53 8.97 -33.27
C CYS A 261 -11.28 10.45 -33.63
N GLN A 262 -11.06 10.76 -34.89
CA GLN A 262 -10.88 12.14 -35.37
C GLN A 262 -12.16 12.95 -35.24
N LEU A 263 -13.31 12.37 -35.57
CA LEU A 263 -14.62 12.99 -35.36
C LEU A 263 -14.91 13.26 -33.89
N MET A 264 -14.61 12.27 -33.03
CA MET A 264 -14.75 12.46 -31.59
C MET A 264 -13.86 13.59 -31.05
N LEU A 265 -12.61 13.70 -31.53
CA LEU A 265 -11.70 14.80 -31.16
C LEU A 265 -12.21 16.16 -31.63
N SER A 266 -12.75 16.25 -32.83
CA SER A 266 -13.38 17.48 -33.35
C SER A 266 -14.55 17.91 -32.47
N ASP A 267 -15.41 16.97 -32.07
CA ASP A 267 -16.50 17.22 -31.13
C ASP A 267 -16.00 17.75 -29.78
N LEU A 268 -14.95 17.11 -29.21
CA LEU A 268 -14.32 17.57 -27.99
C LEU A 268 -13.83 19.02 -28.14
N GLY A 269 -13.13 19.31 -29.23
CA GLY A 269 -12.63 20.66 -29.49
C GLY A 269 -13.70 21.71 -29.62
N THR A 270 -14.77 21.39 -30.31
CA THR A 270 -15.91 22.29 -30.45
C THR A 270 -16.54 22.56 -29.06
N ARG A 271 -16.69 21.52 -28.26
CA ARG A 271 -17.26 21.66 -26.92
C ARG A 271 -16.35 22.42 -25.97
N ILE A 272 -15.01 22.14 -25.96
CA ILE A 272 -14.03 22.85 -25.14
C ILE A 272 -13.99 24.35 -25.48
N LYS A 273 -14.01 24.71 -26.77
CA LYS A 273 -14.03 26.11 -27.19
C LYS A 273 -15.28 26.85 -26.69
N ARG A 274 -16.41 26.16 -26.60
CA ARG A 274 -17.65 26.71 -26.07
C ARG A 274 -17.63 26.81 -24.54
N GLU A 275 -17.13 25.78 -23.86
CA GLU A 275 -17.13 25.65 -22.42
C GLU A 275 -16.02 24.70 -21.98
N ASP A 276 -14.86 25.24 -21.56
CA ASP A 276 -13.79 24.43 -20.98
C ASP A 276 -14.13 24.09 -19.53
N PRO A 277 -14.30 22.82 -19.16
CA PRO A 277 -14.66 22.42 -17.81
C PRO A 277 -13.47 22.42 -16.83
N VAL A 278 -12.24 22.69 -17.33
CA VAL A 278 -11.01 22.64 -16.54
C VAL A 278 -10.80 23.92 -15.78
N GLY A 279 -11.00 23.88 -14.49
CA GLY A 279 -10.81 25.02 -13.61
C GLY A 279 -11.56 24.90 -12.31
N GLY A 280 -11.28 25.79 -11.38
CA GLY A 280 -11.95 25.81 -10.10
C GLY A 280 -11.33 26.75 -9.07
N SER A 281 -11.79 26.67 -7.83
CA SER A 281 -11.20 27.37 -6.71
C SER A 281 -9.84 26.79 -6.36
N TRP A 282 -8.87 27.64 -6.08
CA TRP A 282 -7.55 27.19 -5.63
C TRP A 282 -7.61 26.65 -4.21
N SER A 283 -8.07 27.47 -3.28
CA SER A 283 -8.08 27.08 -1.88
C SER A 283 -9.20 26.10 -1.54
N VAL A 284 -8.89 25.18 -0.66
CA VAL A 284 -9.82 24.20 -0.11
C VAL A 284 -9.93 24.49 1.39
N LYS A 285 -10.91 25.34 1.75
CA LYS A 285 -11.19 25.62 3.16
C LYS A 285 -11.95 24.42 3.73
N ASN A 286 -11.40 23.80 4.77
CA ASN A 286 -12.12 22.78 5.53
C ASN A 286 -13.39 23.41 6.12
N THR A 287 -14.52 23.03 5.56
CA THR A 287 -15.85 23.42 6.04
C THR A 287 -16.51 22.21 6.69
N VAL A 288 -17.56 22.47 7.44
CA VAL A 288 -18.38 21.40 8.04
C VAL A 288 -19.12 20.59 6.96
N GLU A 289 -19.34 21.17 5.79
CA GLU A 289 -20.09 20.57 4.70
C GLU A 289 -19.16 20.06 3.58
N ASN A 290 -18.87 18.75 3.62
CA ASN A 290 -18.14 18.06 2.58
C ASN A 290 -19.04 17.00 1.94
N VAL A 291 -19.12 17.02 0.63
CA VAL A 291 -20.04 16.19 -0.14
C VAL A 291 -19.27 15.44 -1.22
N ILE A 292 -19.55 14.15 -1.35
CA ILE A 292 -19.08 13.34 -2.47
C ILE A 292 -20.26 12.85 -3.29
N TRP A 293 -20.29 13.21 -4.56
CA TRP A 293 -21.26 12.75 -5.54
C TRP A 293 -20.72 11.53 -6.24
N CYS A 294 -21.53 10.49 -6.32
CA CYS A 294 -21.14 9.22 -6.94
C CYS A 294 -22.21 8.79 -7.92
N ASP A 295 -21.78 8.31 -9.07
CA ASP A 295 -22.64 7.79 -10.13
C ASP A 295 -21.93 6.66 -10.89
N ALA A 296 -22.70 5.75 -11.47
CA ALA A 296 -22.20 4.75 -12.40
C ALA A 296 -23.13 4.55 -13.58
N SER A 297 -22.55 4.35 -14.74
CA SER A 297 -23.26 3.94 -15.96
C SER A 297 -22.72 2.61 -16.49
N SER A 298 -23.25 2.13 -17.59
CA SER A 298 -22.65 1.01 -18.34
C SER A 298 -21.26 1.34 -18.89
N ILE A 299 -20.88 2.62 -18.96
CA ILE A 299 -19.64 3.08 -19.58
C ILE A 299 -18.56 3.38 -18.55
N ALA A 300 -18.92 4.07 -17.46
CA ALA A 300 -17.94 4.61 -16.51
C ALA A 300 -18.50 4.72 -15.08
N LEU A 301 -17.58 4.87 -14.13
CA LEU A 301 -17.82 5.31 -12.77
C LEU A 301 -17.40 6.77 -12.68
N GLY A 302 -18.20 7.59 -12.01
CA GLY A 302 -17.96 9.01 -11.84
C GLY A 302 -18.01 9.44 -10.38
N VAL A 303 -17.12 10.35 -9.99
CA VAL A 303 -17.03 10.89 -8.64
C VAL A 303 -16.73 12.38 -8.69
N VAL A 304 -17.43 13.18 -7.90
CA VAL A 304 -17.18 14.62 -7.75
C VAL A 304 -17.11 14.98 -6.28
N LEU A 305 -15.94 15.44 -5.82
CA LEU A 305 -15.72 15.90 -4.44
C LEU A 305 -15.99 17.41 -4.34
N GLN A 306 -16.86 17.78 -3.42
CA GLN A 306 -17.25 19.16 -3.15
C GLN A 306 -16.98 19.50 -1.68
N VAL A 307 -16.29 20.60 -1.44
CA VAL A 307 -15.97 21.12 -0.11
C VAL A 307 -16.45 22.56 -0.04
N GLY A 308 -17.28 22.88 0.93
CA GLY A 308 -17.81 24.24 1.10
C GLY A 308 -18.53 24.79 -0.14
N GLY A 309 -19.25 23.95 -0.86
CA GLY A 309 -19.99 24.33 -2.07
C GLY A 309 -19.15 24.31 -3.36
N ASN A 310 -17.81 24.27 -3.31
CA ASN A 310 -16.92 24.28 -4.46
C ASN A 310 -16.48 22.86 -4.84
N VAL A 311 -16.45 22.56 -6.14
CA VAL A 311 -15.86 21.31 -6.64
C VAL A 311 -14.34 21.40 -6.47
N VAL A 312 -13.80 20.46 -5.70
CA VAL A 312 -12.38 20.42 -5.36
C VAL A 312 -11.62 19.46 -6.24
N GLU A 313 -12.21 18.32 -6.51
CA GLU A 313 -11.62 17.27 -7.33
C GLU A 313 -12.70 16.41 -7.95
N ASP A 314 -12.45 15.91 -9.14
CA ASP A 314 -13.31 14.96 -9.82
C ASP A 314 -12.50 13.78 -10.38
N ALA A 315 -13.16 12.65 -10.60
CA ALA A 315 -12.53 11.48 -11.18
C ALA A 315 -13.54 10.63 -11.96
N ALA A 316 -13.10 10.05 -13.06
CA ALA A 316 -13.90 9.11 -13.82
C ALA A 316 -13.04 7.91 -14.27
N TRP A 317 -13.64 6.74 -14.23
CA TRP A 317 -13.00 5.48 -14.64
C TRP A 317 -13.91 4.75 -15.60
N LEU A 318 -13.40 4.40 -16.78
CA LEU A 318 -14.16 3.55 -17.71
C LEU A 318 -14.30 2.14 -17.12
N ARG A 319 -15.50 1.60 -17.22
CA ARG A 319 -15.73 0.18 -16.98
C ARG A 319 -15.09 -0.63 -18.10
N LYS A 320 -14.62 -1.84 -17.79
CA LYS A 320 -14.06 -2.75 -18.80
C LYS A 320 -15.15 -3.13 -19.80
N LYS A 321 -14.76 -3.42 -21.05
CA LYS A 321 -15.72 -3.80 -22.12
C LYS A 321 -16.49 -5.09 -21.80
N ASP A 322 -15.86 -5.96 -21.01
CA ASP A 322 -16.35 -7.27 -20.56
C ASP A 322 -16.81 -7.25 -19.10
N ASP A 323 -17.10 -6.06 -18.56
CA ASP A 323 -17.62 -5.92 -17.22
C ASP A 323 -19.14 -6.13 -17.23
N HIS A 324 -19.53 -7.34 -16.92
CA HIS A 324 -20.93 -7.75 -16.77
C HIS A 324 -21.45 -7.61 -15.32
N SER A 325 -20.71 -6.89 -14.46
CA SER A 325 -21.19 -6.64 -13.10
C SER A 325 -22.47 -5.78 -13.11
N HIS A 326 -23.40 -6.14 -12.23
CA HIS A 326 -24.65 -5.42 -12.09
C HIS A 326 -24.40 -3.93 -11.77
N ILE A 327 -25.22 -3.04 -12.29
CA ILE A 327 -25.06 -1.59 -12.13
C ILE A 327 -24.94 -1.17 -10.65
N ASN A 328 -25.71 -1.75 -9.76
CA ASN A 328 -25.65 -1.44 -8.32
C ASN A 328 -24.28 -1.75 -7.70
N LEU A 329 -23.53 -2.71 -8.26
CA LEU A 329 -22.17 -3.02 -7.82
C LEU A 329 -21.19 -1.94 -8.32
N ALA A 330 -21.39 -1.46 -9.54
CA ALA A 330 -20.65 -0.35 -10.11
C ALA A 330 -20.91 0.97 -9.34
N GLU A 331 -22.16 1.22 -8.98
CA GLU A 331 -22.54 2.33 -8.10
C GLU A 331 -21.82 2.29 -6.75
N LEU A 332 -21.79 1.11 -6.13
CA LEU A 332 -21.06 0.91 -4.87
C LEU A 332 -19.55 1.08 -5.04
N ASP A 333 -18.99 0.67 -6.18
CA ASP A 333 -17.58 0.91 -6.51
C ASP A 333 -17.27 2.39 -6.69
N ALA A 334 -18.18 3.17 -7.28
CA ALA A 334 -18.06 4.62 -7.35
C ALA A 334 -18.03 5.26 -5.96
N VAL A 335 -18.89 4.80 -5.04
CA VAL A 335 -18.87 5.26 -3.64
C VAL A 335 -17.53 4.97 -2.98
N LEU A 336 -16.99 3.75 -3.09
CA LEU A 336 -15.69 3.40 -2.51
C LEU A 336 -14.55 4.28 -3.06
N LYS A 337 -14.57 4.53 -4.37
CA LYS A 337 -13.59 5.43 -5.01
C LYS A 337 -13.72 6.85 -4.50
N GLY A 338 -14.95 7.31 -4.32
CA GLY A 338 -15.25 8.63 -3.78
C GLY A 338 -14.78 8.80 -2.34
N VAL A 339 -15.04 7.83 -1.47
CA VAL A 339 -14.58 7.86 -0.08
C VAL A 339 -13.05 7.82 -0.02
N ASN A 340 -12.38 7.02 -0.85
CA ASN A 340 -10.92 7.03 -0.95
C ASN A 340 -10.38 8.41 -1.37
N LEU A 341 -11.06 9.10 -2.27
CA LEU A 341 -10.70 10.48 -2.64
C LEU A 341 -10.81 11.42 -1.45
N ALA A 342 -11.90 11.33 -0.67
CA ALA A 342 -12.09 12.14 0.53
C ALA A 342 -11.05 11.83 1.63
N VAL A 343 -10.61 10.56 1.76
CA VAL A 343 -9.52 10.16 2.66
C VAL A 343 -8.21 10.84 2.28
N GLN A 344 -7.87 10.91 0.99
CA GLN A 344 -6.67 11.61 0.51
C GLN A 344 -6.70 13.11 0.86
N TRP A 345 -7.89 13.71 0.87
CA TRP A 345 -8.10 15.08 1.33
C TRP A 345 -8.18 15.22 2.86
N GLU A 346 -8.06 14.14 3.62
CA GLU A 346 -8.12 14.07 5.09
C GLU A 346 -9.44 14.62 5.67
N LEU A 347 -10.53 14.48 4.90
CA LEU A 347 -11.85 14.95 5.33
C LEU A 347 -12.42 14.00 6.38
N LYS A 348 -12.86 14.53 7.51
CA LYS A 348 -13.40 13.75 8.63
C LYS A 348 -14.92 13.62 8.62
N VAL A 349 -15.61 14.57 8.03
CA VAL A 349 -17.08 14.57 7.89
C VAL A 349 -17.40 14.55 6.40
N LEU A 350 -18.20 13.60 5.95
CA LEU A 350 -18.50 13.43 4.52
C LEU A 350 -19.95 12.97 4.32
N THR A 351 -20.68 13.66 3.46
CA THR A 351 -21.99 13.23 2.98
C THR A 351 -21.87 12.62 1.58
N ILE A 352 -22.29 11.36 1.43
CA ILE A 352 -22.31 10.63 0.17
C ILE A 352 -23.64 10.90 -0.52
N MET A 353 -23.60 11.42 -1.75
CA MET A 353 -24.77 11.63 -2.61
C MET A 353 -24.81 10.55 -3.70
N THR A 354 -25.89 9.82 -3.78
CA THR A 354 -26.15 8.83 -4.82
C THR A 354 -27.60 8.87 -5.24
N ASP A 355 -27.89 8.56 -6.49
CA ASP A 355 -29.26 8.42 -7.00
C ASP A 355 -29.73 6.95 -7.04
N SER A 356 -28.84 6.02 -6.68
CA SER A 356 -29.16 4.60 -6.53
C SER A 356 -29.86 4.31 -5.20
N ALA A 357 -31.17 4.11 -5.22
CA ALA A 357 -31.95 3.76 -4.02
C ALA A 357 -31.45 2.47 -3.35
N THR A 358 -30.96 1.52 -4.14
CA THR A 358 -30.41 0.26 -3.65
C THR A 358 -29.12 0.45 -2.87
N VAL A 359 -28.18 1.20 -3.44
CA VAL A 359 -26.88 1.50 -2.79
C VAL A 359 -27.10 2.37 -1.56
N HIS A 360 -28.00 3.37 -1.65
CA HIS A 360 -28.40 4.19 -0.51
C HIS A 360 -28.88 3.31 0.66
N GLY A 361 -29.77 2.34 0.41
CA GLY A 361 -30.26 1.41 1.45
C GLY A 361 -29.15 0.56 2.07
N TRP A 362 -28.20 0.06 1.26
CA TRP A 362 -27.06 -0.70 1.75
C TRP A 362 -26.13 0.15 2.62
N LEU A 363 -25.87 1.40 2.20
CA LEU A 363 -25.02 2.32 2.96
C LEU A 363 -25.65 2.71 4.30
N LEU A 364 -26.94 3.04 4.32
CA LEU A 364 -27.66 3.35 5.56
C LEU A 364 -27.57 2.19 6.56
N THR A 365 -27.84 0.97 6.11
CA THR A 365 -27.78 -0.22 6.96
C THR A 365 -26.36 -0.45 7.52
N THR A 366 -25.35 -0.19 6.69
CA THR A 366 -23.94 -0.39 7.06
C THR A 366 -23.43 0.66 8.05
N LEU A 367 -23.84 1.92 7.88
CA LEU A 367 -23.38 3.04 8.70
C LEU A 367 -24.08 3.11 10.06
N ASN A 368 -25.35 2.68 10.13
CA ASN A 368 -26.12 2.69 11.38
C ASN A 368 -25.87 1.50 12.30
N ASN A 369 -24.95 0.59 11.94
CA ASN A 369 -24.68 -0.67 12.68
C ASN A 369 -25.92 -1.57 12.91
N ASP A 370 -27.05 -1.27 12.29
CA ASP A 370 -28.31 -1.98 12.46
C ASP A 370 -28.49 -3.01 11.36
N CYS A 371 -28.70 -4.26 11.77
CA CYS A 371 -29.23 -5.36 10.99
C CYS A 371 -28.32 -5.99 9.92
N LYS A 372 -28.43 -7.29 9.78
CA LYS A 372 -27.86 -8.08 8.70
C LYS A 372 -28.33 -7.51 7.34
N ILE A 373 -27.39 -7.02 6.56
CA ILE A 373 -27.63 -6.55 5.20
C ILE A 373 -28.31 -7.68 4.43
N ARG A 374 -29.56 -7.47 4.04
CA ARG A 374 -30.33 -8.43 3.23
C ARG A 374 -29.97 -8.23 1.76
N VAL A 375 -28.98 -8.95 1.30
CA VAL A 375 -28.61 -9.07 -0.11
C VAL A 375 -28.76 -10.52 -0.48
N SER A 376 -29.50 -10.84 -1.52
CA SER A 376 -29.64 -12.20 -2.06
C SER A 376 -29.04 -12.25 -3.47
N GLY A 377 -28.27 -13.31 -3.76
CA GLY A 377 -27.75 -13.58 -5.09
C GLY A 377 -26.21 -13.75 -5.16
N MET A 378 -25.70 -14.05 -6.35
CA MET A 378 -24.28 -14.33 -6.59
C MET A 378 -23.34 -13.16 -6.24
N SER A 379 -23.82 -11.94 -6.21
CA SER A 379 -23.04 -10.75 -5.87
C SER A 379 -22.99 -10.42 -4.38
N GLU A 380 -23.69 -11.17 -3.53
CA GLU A 380 -23.79 -10.91 -2.08
C GLU A 380 -22.43 -10.78 -1.40
N ALA A 381 -21.53 -11.73 -1.64
CA ALA A 381 -20.20 -11.72 -1.06
C ALA A 381 -19.38 -10.50 -1.51
N LEU A 382 -19.53 -10.07 -2.76
CA LEU A 382 -18.84 -8.90 -3.31
C LEU A 382 -19.37 -7.60 -2.70
N ILE A 383 -20.69 -7.50 -2.52
CA ILE A 383 -21.35 -6.34 -1.91
C ILE A 383 -20.94 -6.23 -0.43
N LYS A 384 -21.07 -7.33 0.34
CA LYS A 384 -20.67 -7.37 1.75
C LYS A 384 -19.19 -7.00 1.94
N ARG A 385 -18.30 -7.50 1.08
CA ARG A 385 -16.88 -7.14 1.12
C ARG A 385 -16.66 -5.65 0.90
N ARG A 386 -17.33 -5.03 -0.08
CA ARG A 386 -17.21 -3.60 -0.37
C ARG A 386 -17.73 -2.73 0.76
N LEU A 387 -18.86 -3.10 1.32
CA LEU A 387 -19.44 -2.41 2.48
C LEU A 387 -18.56 -2.57 3.73
N GLY A 388 -17.95 -3.75 3.90
CA GLY A 388 -16.94 -3.98 4.94
C GLY A 388 -15.72 -3.07 4.80
N ILE A 389 -15.17 -2.95 3.59
CA ILE A 389 -14.06 -2.03 3.29
C ILE A 389 -14.45 -0.58 3.60
N LEU A 390 -15.66 -0.16 3.22
CA LEU A 390 -16.14 1.20 3.50
C LEU A 390 -16.19 1.48 5.00
N ARG A 391 -16.71 0.54 5.79
CA ARG A 391 -16.78 0.63 7.24
C ARG A 391 -15.38 0.66 7.87
N GLU A 392 -14.48 -0.21 7.42
CA GLU A 392 -13.09 -0.20 7.88
C GLU A 392 -12.39 1.13 7.57
N LEU A 393 -12.58 1.68 6.37
CA LEU A 393 -12.04 3.01 6.02
C LEU A 393 -12.60 4.10 6.94
N ALA A 394 -13.92 4.09 7.20
CA ALA A 394 -14.55 5.07 8.07
C ALA A 394 -13.97 5.01 9.49
N VAL A 395 -13.84 3.80 10.06
CA VAL A 395 -13.29 3.59 11.40
C VAL A 395 -11.81 3.96 11.47
N ASN A 396 -10.98 3.41 10.59
CA ASN A 396 -9.53 3.59 10.62
C ASN A 396 -9.10 5.03 10.34
N CYS A 397 -9.86 5.75 9.49
CA CYS A 397 -9.60 7.15 9.20
C CYS A 397 -10.35 8.12 10.12
N GLY A 398 -11.15 7.63 11.07
CA GLY A 398 -11.96 8.46 11.98
C GLY A 398 -12.95 9.34 11.22
N MET A 399 -13.61 8.80 10.17
CA MET A 399 -14.56 9.55 9.33
C MET A 399 -15.99 9.36 9.81
N ASN A 400 -16.72 10.46 9.86
CA ASN A 400 -18.17 10.45 10.05
C ASN A 400 -18.83 10.50 8.66
N LEU A 401 -19.42 9.39 8.23
CA LEU A 401 -20.07 9.25 6.95
C LEU A 401 -21.59 9.34 7.10
N SER A 402 -22.22 10.10 6.22
CA SER A 402 -23.68 10.12 6.04
C SER A 402 -24.00 9.89 4.57
N VAL A 403 -25.23 9.44 4.27
CA VAL A 403 -25.64 9.20 2.89
C VAL A 403 -26.98 9.87 2.64
N ARG A 404 -27.13 10.45 1.44
CA ARG A 404 -28.39 11.06 0.98
C ARG A 404 -28.73 10.55 -0.42
N LEU A 405 -30.00 10.21 -0.61
CA LEU A 405 -30.56 9.88 -1.92
C LEU A 405 -30.89 11.18 -2.65
N VAL A 406 -30.47 11.32 -3.88
CA VAL A 406 -30.78 12.47 -4.74
C VAL A 406 -31.47 12.03 -6.03
N ARG A 407 -32.07 12.95 -6.76
CA ARG A 407 -32.58 12.66 -8.10
C ARG A 407 -31.45 12.60 -9.11
N SER A 408 -31.53 11.73 -10.11
CA SER A 408 -30.47 11.61 -11.13
C SER A 408 -30.15 12.93 -11.82
N ALA A 409 -31.15 13.78 -12.07
CA ALA A 409 -30.93 15.11 -12.65
C ALA A 409 -30.11 16.08 -11.75
N GLU A 410 -30.08 15.82 -10.46
CA GLU A 410 -29.30 16.58 -9.47
C GLU A 410 -27.91 15.99 -9.20
N ASN A 411 -27.67 14.74 -9.63
CA ASN A 411 -26.42 14.06 -9.38
C ASN A 411 -25.29 14.65 -10.23
N LYS A 412 -24.40 15.42 -9.59
CA LYS A 412 -23.27 16.07 -10.28
C LYS A 412 -22.28 15.10 -10.90
N ALA A 413 -22.26 13.84 -10.46
CA ALA A 413 -21.39 12.82 -11.03
C ALA A 413 -21.94 12.21 -12.33
N ASP A 414 -23.21 12.39 -12.68
CA ASP A 414 -23.83 11.86 -13.90
C ASP A 414 -23.07 12.27 -15.17
N ILE A 415 -22.62 13.52 -15.24
CA ILE A 415 -21.86 14.03 -16.37
C ILE A 415 -20.48 13.35 -16.53
N MET A 416 -19.96 12.74 -15.45
CA MET A 416 -18.68 12.03 -15.40
C MET A 416 -18.79 10.59 -15.94
N THR A 417 -20.00 10.09 -16.13
CA THR A 417 -20.26 8.69 -16.53
C THR A 417 -20.77 8.56 -17.95
N ARG A 418 -21.08 9.68 -18.63
CA ARG A 418 -21.72 9.70 -19.94
C ARG A 418 -20.81 10.29 -21.02
N VAL A 419 -20.91 9.71 -22.21
CA VAL A 419 -20.34 10.26 -23.46
C VAL A 419 -21.48 10.66 -24.41
N PRO A 420 -21.23 11.52 -25.42
CA PRO A 420 -22.25 11.88 -26.41
C PRO A 420 -22.90 10.64 -27.04
N SER A 421 -24.21 10.56 -27.09
CA SER A 421 -24.95 9.41 -27.63
C SER A 421 -24.61 9.08 -29.07
N LYS A 422 -24.22 10.09 -29.86
CA LYS A 422 -23.74 9.88 -31.24
C LYS A 422 -22.46 9.06 -31.35
N TRP A 423 -21.60 9.04 -30.32
CA TRP A 423 -20.40 8.20 -30.26
C TRP A 423 -20.71 6.72 -30.01
N LEU A 424 -21.87 6.44 -29.46
CA LEU A 424 -22.35 5.09 -29.18
C LEU A 424 -23.08 4.49 -30.41
N LYS A 425 -23.61 5.32 -31.29
CA LYS A 425 -24.45 4.89 -32.45
C LYS A 425 -23.67 4.25 -33.60
N ASN A 426 -22.33 4.38 -33.66
CA ASN A 426 -21.52 3.79 -34.72
C ASN A 426 -21.13 2.30 -34.47
N ARG A 427 -21.59 1.68 -33.40
CA ARG A 427 -21.74 0.23 -33.40
C ARG A 427 -23.04 -0.08 -34.14
N LYS A 428 -22.96 -0.82 -35.26
CA LYS A 428 -24.13 -1.40 -35.92
C LYS A 428 -25.01 -2.04 -34.83
N GLU A 429 -25.99 -1.30 -34.33
CA GLU A 429 -27.16 -1.86 -33.72
C GLU A 429 -27.93 -2.52 -34.86
N VAL A 430 -27.57 -3.79 -35.12
CA VAL A 430 -28.60 -4.70 -35.58
C VAL A 430 -29.57 -4.71 -34.40
N ALA A 431 -30.76 -4.18 -34.64
CA ALA A 431 -31.86 -4.34 -33.72
C ALA A 431 -32.15 -5.85 -33.65
N CYS A 432 -31.45 -6.53 -32.81
CA CYS A 432 -31.73 -7.93 -32.47
C CYS A 432 -32.86 -7.88 -31.47
N VAL A 433 -34.04 -8.18 -31.89
CA VAL A 433 -35.13 -8.58 -31.01
C VAL A 433 -34.60 -9.78 -30.26
N GLY A 434 -34.52 -9.71 -28.90
CA GLY A 434 -34.12 -10.82 -28.07
C GLY A 434 -34.93 -12.07 -28.41
N LEU A 435 -34.30 -13.24 -28.30
CA LEU A 435 -34.98 -14.51 -28.55
C LEU A 435 -36.15 -14.69 -27.56
N ASN A 436 -37.24 -15.20 -28.07
CA ASN A 436 -38.38 -15.59 -27.21
C ASN A 436 -38.03 -16.86 -26.42
N THR A 437 -38.78 -17.15 -25.37
CA THR A 437 -38.56 -18.27 -24.45
C THR A 437 -38.52 -19.64 -25.15
N ASP A 438 -39.29 -19.85 -26.22
CA ASP A 438 -39.34 -21.12 -26.97
C ASP A 438 -38.08 -21.27 -27.84
N GLU A 439 -37.58 -20.21 -28.43
CA GLU A 439 -36.33 -20.19 -29.17
C GLU A 439 -35.13 -20.45 -28.26
N ILE A 440 -35.11 -19.88 -27.07
CA ILE A 440 -34.12 -20.14 -26.02
C ILE A 440 -34.18 -21.62 -25.63
N ARG A 441 -35.37 -22.17 -25.38
CA ARG A 441 -35.58 -23.56 -25.03
C ARG A 441 -35.09 -24.50 -26.15
N ASN A 442 -35.43 -24.23 -27.38
CA ASN A 442 -34.97 -25.02 -28.55
C ASN A 442 -33.44 -25.05 -28.69
N ARG A 443 -32.78 -23.95 -28.35
CA ARG A 443 -31.31 -23.88 -28.36
C ARG A 443 -30.69 -24.61 -27.18
N HIS A 444 -31.25 -24.45 -26.01
CA HIS A 444 -30.82 -25.18 -24.80
C HIS A 444 -30.98 -26.69 -24.97
N ASN A 445 -32.12 -27.15 -25.47
CA ASN A 445 -32.43 -28.57 -25.67
C ASN A 445 -31.51 -29.30 -26.68
N LYS A 446 -30.74 -28.55 -27.50
CA LYS A 446 -29.75 -29.20 -28.40
C LYS A 446 -28.55 -29.77 -27.67
N HIS A 447 -28.16 -29.17 -26.56
CA HIS A 447 -26.90 -29.49 -25.89
C HIS A 447 -27.01 -29.58 -24.39
N HIS A 448 -28.09 -29.12 -23.77
CA HIS A 448 -28.31 -29.08 -22.33
C HIS A 448 -27.13 -28.53 -21.52
N PHE A 449 -26.47 -27.48 -22.06
CA PHE A 449 -25.37 -26.85 -21.34
C PHE A 449 -25.87 -26.16 -20.06
N GLY A 450 -25.02 -26.13 -19.02
CA GLY A 450 -25.30 -25.36 -17.81
C GLY A 450 -25.43 -23.87 -18.09
N MET A 451 -25.98 -23.13 -17.13
CA MET A 451 -26.37 -21.73 -17.25
C MET A 451 -25.34 -20.85 -17.97
N GLN A 452 -24.08 -20.86 -17.54
CA GLN A 452 -23.02 -20.01 -18.11
C GLN A 452 -22.75 -20.29 -19.59
N LYS A 453 -22.72 -21.55 -19.99
CA LYS A 453 -22.46 -21.92 -21.38
C LYS A 453 -23.67 -21.64 -22.27
N THR A 454 -24.88 -21.94 -21.80
CA THR A 454 -26.13 -21.59 -22.50
C THR A 454 -26.21 -20.09 -22.72
N GLN A 455 -25.95 -19.30 -21.68
CA GLN A 455 -25.93 -17.84 -21.76
C GLN A 455 -24.86 -17.34 -22.74
N TYR A 456 -23.65 -17.91 -22.72
CA TYR A 456 -22.59 -17.55 -23.63
C TYR A 456 -22.99 -17.75 -25.11
N PHE A 457 -23.52 -18.91 -25.47
CA PHE A 457 -23.90 -19.20 -26.84
C PHE A 457 -25.10 -18.37 -27.31
N ILE A 458 -26.12 -18.19 -26.44
CA ILE A 458 -27.29 -17.41 -26.80
C ILE A 458 -26.93 -15.93 -26.97
N LEU A 459 -26.18 -15.36 -26.04
CA LEU A 459 -25.79 -13.95 -26.10
C LEU A 459 -24.74 -13.65 -27.19
N ALA A 460 -23.94 -14.66 -27.58
CA ALA A 460 -23.01 -14.51 -28.71
C ALA A 460 -23.76 -14.37 -30.03
N GLU A 461 -24.90 -15.05 -30.18
CA GLU A 461 -25.74 -14.95 -31.38
C GLU A 461 -26.76 -13.80 -31.30
N ASN A 462 -27.32 -13.56 -30.13
CA ASN A 462 -28.37 -12.57 -29.86
C ASN A 462 -28.11 -11.84 -28.52
N PRO A 463 -27.30 -10.80 -28.53
CA PRO A 463 -26.88 -10.07 -27.33
C PRO A 463 -28.02 -9.44 -26.53
N GLU A 464 -29.14 -9.16 -27.17
CA GLU A 464 -30.32 -8.50 -26.57
C GLU A 464 -31.26 -9.49 -25.87
N THR A 465 -30.93 -10.80 -25.85
CA THR A 465 -31.78 -11.79 -25.19
C THR A 465 -31.70 -11.62 -23.67
N SER A 466 -32.85 -11.64 -23.00
CA SER A 466 -32.94 -11.51 -21.54
C SER A 466 -32.19 -12.64 -20.83
N VAL A 467 -31.29 -12.29 -19.95
CA VAL A 467 -30.56 -13.26 -19.10
C VAL A 467 -31.49 -13.97 -18.16
N ASP A 468 -32.55 -13.29 -17.69
CA ASP A 468 -33.56 -13.87 -16.81
C ASP A 468 -34.40 -14.94 -17.55
N ASP A 469 -34.72 -14.71 -18.85
CA ASP A 469 -35.42 -15.71 -19.65
C ASP A 469 -34.53 -16.92 -19.95
N ILE A 470 -33.25 -16.72 -20.21
CA ILE A 470 -32.27 -17.82 -20.32
C ILE A 470 -32.18 -18.60 -19.02
N SER A 471 -32.13 -17.91 -17.90
CA SER A 471 -32.07 -18.52 -16.57
C SER A 471 -33.32 -19.36 -16.28
N ASN A 472 -34.50 -18.83 -16.58
CA ASN A 472 -35.75 -19.52 -16.40
C ASN A 472 -35.82 -20.80 -17.24
N VAL A 473 -35.43 -20.74 -18.50
CA VAL A 473 -35.40 -21.90 -19.40
C VAL A 473 -34.46 -22.99 -18.89
N VAL A 474 -33.25 -22.64 -18.51
CA VAL A 474 -32.26 -23.62 -18.01
C VAL A 474 -32.68 -24.22 -16.67
N GLN A 475 -33.21 -23.39 -15.75
CA GLN A 475 -33.67 -23.85 -14.45
C GLN A 475 -34.95 -24.68 -14.50
N THR A 476 -35.81 -24.46 -15.49
CA THR A 476 -37.08 -25.22 -15.65
C THR A 476 -36.93 -26.41 -16.59
N CYS A 477 -35.76 -26.63 -17.19
CA CYS A 477 -35.51 -27.76 -18.07
C CYS A 477 -35.65 -29.09 -17.30
N GLU A 478 -36.57 -29.91 -17.71
CA GLU A 478 -36.90 -31.18 -17.03
C GLU A 478 -35.74 -32.16 -17.10
N GLU A 479 -35.08 -32.29 -18.27
CA GLU A 479 -33.91 -33.13 -18.48
C GLU A 479 -32.74 -32.74 -17.58
N CYS A 480 -32.41 -31.45 -17.53
CA CYS A 480 -31.32 -30.97 -16.68
C CYS A 480 -31.64 -31.15 -15.18
N ARG A 481 -32.88 -30.97 -14.77
CA ARG A 481 -33.32 -31.16 -13.37
C ARG A 481 -33.34 -32.62 -12.95
N SER A 482 -33.56 -33.56 -13.86
CA SER A 482 -33.59 -34.98 -13.56
C SER A 482 -32.20 -35.60 -13.43
N ILE A 483 -31.21 -35.10 -14.26
CA ILE A 483 -29.85 -35.65 -14.29
C ILE A 483 -28.94 -34.94 -13.30
N ASP A 484 -29.02 -33.60 -13.19
CA ASP A 484 -28.21 -32.79 -12.26
C ASP A 484 -29.14 -31.74 -11.59
N PRO A 485 -29.96 -32.16 -10.62
CA PRO A 485 -30.87 -31.23 -9.97
C PRO A 485 -30.12 -30.10 -9.29
N SER A 486 -30.59 -28.89 -9.49
CA SER A 486 -30.01 -27.72 -8.83
C SER A 486 -30.03 -27.90 -7.30
N PRO A 487 -28.90 -27.77 -6.63
CA PRO A 487 -28.83 -27.92 -5.20
C PRO A 487 -29.74 -26.89 -4.52
N ILE A 488 -30.44 -27.32 -3.48
CA ILE A 488 -31.19 -26.40 -2.63
C ILE A 488 -30.23 -25.31 -2.15
N GLN A 489 -30.64 -24.07 -2.26
CA GLN A 489 -29.84 -22.95 -1.69
C GLN A 489 -29.77 -23.16 -0.18
N TRP A 490 -28.60 -23.51 0.29
CA TRP A 490 -28.28 -23.61 1.70
C TRP A 490 -27.17 -22.61 2.05
N SER A 491 -27.31 -21.97 3.19
CA SER A 491 -26.24 -21.14 3.70
C SER A 491 -25.10 -22.05 4.17
N SER A 492 -23.92 -21.93 3.59
CA SER A 492 -22.74 -22.60 4.14
C SER A 492 -22.45 -22.03 5.53
N GLY A 493 -22.45 -22.89 6.55
CA GLY A 493 -21.93 -22.53 7.85
C GLY A 493 -20.48 -22.07 7.74
N SER A 494 -20.07 -21.13 8.56
CA SER A 494 -18.67 -20.72 8.63
C SER A 494 -17.88 -21.75 9.44
N LEU A 495 -16.76 -22.22 8.87
CA LEU A 495 -15.76 -22.99 9.64
C LEU A 495 -15.00 -22.10 10.63
N SER A 496 -14.90 -20.81 10.33
CA SER A 496 -14.26 -19.81 11.18
C SER A 496 -15.23 -19.31 12.24
N VAL A 497 -14.70 -19.01 13.40
CA VAL A 497 -15.35 -18.31 14.51
C VAL A 497 -14.70 -16.95 14.72
N ASP A 498 -15.37 -16.08 15.44
CA ASP A 498 -14.89 -14.70 15.62
C ASP A 498 -13.87 -14.58 16.77
N GLU A 499 -13.93 -15.46 17.74
CA GLU A 499 -13.02 -15.48 18.89
C GLU A 499 -11.91 -16.52 18.74
N ASN A 500 -10.73 -16.21 19.28
CA ASN A 500 -9.62 -17.15 19.38
C ASN A 500 -9.91 -18.19 20.46
N TRP A 501 -9.56 -19.44 20.20
CA TRP A 501 -9.71 -20.57 21.11
C TRP A 501 -11.16 -20.92 21.45
N GLU A 502 -12.12 -20.49 20.63
CA GLU A 502 -13.54 -20.87 20.74
C GLU A 502 -13.80 -22.24 20.11
N ARG A 503 -13.32 -22.45 18.87
CA ARG A 503 -13.47 -23.71 18.12
C ARG A 503 -12.12 -24.23 17.67
N LEU A 504 -11.84 -25.49 17.97
CA LEU A 504 -10.62 -26.18 17.58
C LEU A 504 -10.94 -27.24 16.51
N ALA A 505 -10.35 -27.13 15.33
CA ALA A 505 -10.46 -28.15 14.31
C ALA A 505 -9.36 -29.20 14.49
N VAL A 506 -9.74 -30.47 14.53
CA VAL A 506 -8.84 -31.59 14.84
C VAL A 506 -8.91 -32.63 13.74
N ASP A 507 -7.75 -33.19 13.39
CA ASP A 507 -7.59 -34.23 12.41
C ASP A 507 -6.31 -35.03 12.63
N VAL A 508 -6.21 -36.24 12.05
CA VAL A 508 -5.00 -37.06 12.05
C VAL A 508 -4.33 -36.99 10.68
N THR A 509 -3.02 -36.86 10.67
CA THR A 509 -2.29 -36.77 9.40
C THR A 509 -0.95 -37.53 9.45
N HIS A 510 -0.49 -37.97 8.28
CA HIS A 510 0.73 -38.75 8.14
C HIS A 510 1.81 -37.97 7.38
N TYR A 511 3.07 -38.06 7.85
CA TYR A 511 4.21 -37.47 7.16
C TYR A 511 5.46 -38.34 7.35
N LYS A 512 6.02 -38.85 6.25
CA LYS A 512 7.23 -39.70 6.21
C LYS A 512 7.21 -40.90 7.18
N GLY A 513 6.04 -41.54 7.31
CA GLY A 513 5.85 -42.69 8.22
C GLY A 513 5.42 -42.33 9.65
N ASP A 514 5.56 -41.11 10.07
CA ASP A 514 5.08 -40.62 11.37
C ASP A 514 3.61 -40.21 11.31
N ILE A 515 2.89 -40.43 12.40
CA ILE A 515 1.47 -40.07 12.59
C ILE A 515 1.39 -38.87 13.51
N PHE A 516 0.57 -37.89 13.14
CA PHE A 516 0.40 -36.67 13.93
C PHE A 516 -1.08 -36.37 14.18
N LEU A 517 -1.44 -36.12 15.43
CA LEU A 517 -2.67 -35.44 15.78
C LEU A 517 -2.45 -33.94 15.59
N THR A 518 -3.31 -33.31 14.81
CA THR A 518 -3.21 -31.90 14.44
C THR A 518 -4.43 -31.17 14.92
N MET A 519 -4.21 -30.02 15.52
CA MET A 519 -5.23 -29.17 16.10
C MET A 519 -4.98 -27.75 15.60
N VAL A 520 -6.01 -27.09 15.07
CA VAL A 520 -5.90 -25.73 14.53
C VAL A 520 -7.07 -24.90 15.03
N ASP A 521 -6.75 -23.78 15.63
CA ASP A 521 -7.76 -22.81 16.03
C ASP A 521 -8.57 -22.30 14.81
N CYS A 522 -9.90 -22.28 14.95
CA CYS A 522 -10.80 -21.78 13.91
C CYS A 522 -11.04 -20.26 14.00
N GLY A 523 -10.55 -19.61 15.05
CA GLY A 523 -10.55 -18.17 15.25
C GLY A 523 -9.53 -17.44 14.38
N PRO A 524 -9.46 -16.11 14.46
CA PRO A 524 -8.56 -15.29 13.65
C PRO A 524 -7.08 -15.66 13.75
N CYS A 525 -6.62 -16.16 14.93
CA CYS A 525 -5.21 -16.47 15.15
C CYS A 525 -4.71 -17.69 14.38
N ARG A 526 -5.57 -18.64 14.05
CA ARG A 526 -5.16 -19.89 13.36
C ARG A 526 -4.01 -20.63 14.05
N PHE A 527 -3.91 -20.54 15.36
CA PHE A 527 -2.87 -21.20 16.12
C PHE A 527 -2.88 -22.71 15.88
N SER A 528 -1.70 -23.30 15.65
CA SER A 528 -1.58 -24.70 15.26
C SER A 528 -0.80 -25.49 16.31
N ILE A 529 -1.29 -26.69 16.66
CA ILE A 529 -0.66 -27.65 17.54
C ILE A 529 -0.57 -28.98 16.81
N TRP A 530 0.62 -29.57 16.80
CA TRP A 530 0.85 -30.93 16.31
C TRP A 530 1.42 -31.77 17.43
N ARG A 531 0.88 -32.98 17.60
CA ARG A 531 1.38 -34.00 18.56
C ARG A 531 1.71 -35.27 17.80
N LYS A 532 2.91 -35.80 17.96
CA LYS A 532 3.28 -37.10 17.37
C LYS A 532 2.56 -38.21 18.09
N LEU A 533 1.88 -39.05 17.34
CA LEU A 533 1.20 -40.26 17.85
C LEU A 533 2.08 -41.49 17.58
N ASN A 534 2.05 -42.44 18.51
CA ASN A 534 2.63 -43.75 18.29
C ASN A 534 1.67 -44.66 17.51
N HIS A 535 0.38 -44.53 17.76
CA HIS A 535 -0.70 -45.25 17.07
C HIS A 535 -1.88 -44.32 16.82
N GLU A 536 -2.57 -44.53 15.69
CA GLU A 536 -3.82 -43.84 15.38
C GLU A 536 -4.99 -44.53 16.08
N ASP A 537 -5.03 -44.39 17.40
CA ASP A 537 -6.09 -44.97 18.22
C ASP A 537 -6.79 -43.93 19.10
N ALA A 538 -7.98 -44.25 19.54
CA ALA A 538 -8.83 -43.39 20.36
C ALA A 538 -8.17 -43.02 21.71
N ARG A 539 -7.32 -43.90 22.27
CA ARG A 539 -6.65 -43.67 23.55
C ARG A 539 -5.58 -42.59 23.41
N SER A 540 -4.76 -42.70 22.39
CA SER A 540 -3.71 -41.72 22.11
C SER A 540 -4.29 -40.35 21.81
N ILE A 541 -5.38 -40.29 20.99
CA ILE A 541 -6.07 -39.04 20.66
C ILE A 541 -6.67 -38.43 21.93
N ALA A 542 -7.42 -39.20 22.73
CA ALA A 542 -8.03 -38.72 23.98
C ALA A 542 -6.98 -38.20 24.95
N PHE A 543 -5.83 -38.89 25.10
CA PHE A 543 -4.74 -38.48 25.94
C PHE A 543 -4.18 -37.10 25.52
N HIS A 544 -3.83 -36.92 24.26
CA HIS A 544 -3.26 -35.64 23.79
C HIS A 544 -4.25 -34.50 23.78
N LEU A 545 -5.54 -34.76 23.56
CA LEU A 545 -6.59 -33.74 23.69
C LEU A 545 -6.70 -33.29 25.17
N ASP A 546 -6.71 -34.24 26.14
CA ASP A 546 -6.79 -33.91 27.56
C ASP A 546 -5.52 -33.14 28.04
N GLU A 547 -4.34 -33.46 27.50
CA GLU A 547 -3.11 -32.69 27.74
C GLU A 547 -3.23 -31.25 27.26
N VAL A 548 -3.66 -31.04 26.00
CA VAL A 548 -3.78 -29.70 25.44
C VAL A 548 -4.80 -28.87 26.21
N PHE A 549 -5.93 -29.47 26.62
CA PHE A 549 -6.93 -28.74 27.40
C PHE A 549 -6.46 -28.43 28.84
N ARG A 550 -5.57 -29.25 29.44
CA ARG A 550 -4.89 -28.90 30.66
C ARG A 550 -3.84 -27.82 30.54
N GLU A 551 -3.10 -27.81 29.41
CA GLU A 551 -2.05 -26.84 29.16
C GLU A 551 -2.58 -25.45 28.82
N ARG A 552 -3.72 -25.37 28.08
CA ARG A 552 -4.18 -24.13 27.42
C ARG A 552 -5.61 -23.74 27.80
N GLY A 553 -6.30 -24.57 28.55
CA GLY A 553 -7.74 -24.46 28.80
C GLY A 553 -8.58 -25.11 27.71
N PRO A 554 -9.83 -25.47 28.03
CA PRO A 554 -10.77 -26.08 27.09
C PRO A 554 -11.24 -25.03 26.06
N VAL A 555 -11.67 -25.53 24.91
CA VAL A 555 -12.40 -24.77 23.87
C VAL A 555 -13.91 -25.00 24.05
N SER A 556 -14.72 -24.14 23.45
CA SER A 556 -16.18 -24.33 23.47
C SER A 556 -16.60 -25.44 22.51
N GLU A 557 -15.93 -25.56 21.37
CA GLU A 557 -16.30 -26.49 20.31
C GLU A 557 -15.10 -27.23 19.73
N LEU A 558 -15.27 -28.52 19.47
CA LEU A 558 -14.31 -29.38 18.82
C LEU A 558 -14.85 -29.81 17.46
N LEU A 559 -14.26 -29.36 16.36
CA LEU A 559 -14.61 -29.74 15.01
C LEU A 559 -13.73 -30.91 14.53
N THR A 560 -14.33 -32.04 14.22
CA THR A 560 -13.57 -33.23 13.81
C THR A 560 -14.25 -33.95 12.64
N ASP A 561 -13.56 -34.89 12.05
CA ASP A 561 -14.15 -35.80 11.07
C ASP A 561 -15.00 -36.90 11.74
N ASN A 562 -15.62 -37.75 10.90
CA ASN A 562 -16.40 -38.89 11.37
C ASN A 562 -15.56 -40.14 11.65
N GLY A 563 -14.24 -40.03 11.77
CA GLY A 563 -13.34 -41.13 12.07
C GLY A 563 -13.76 -41.90 13.32
N SER A 564 -13.63 -43.21 13.29
CA SER A 564 -14.06 -44.07 14.41
C SER A 564 -13.31 -43.75 15.72
N ALA A 565 -12.07 -43.29 15.63
CA ALA A 565 -11.28 -42.88 16.78
C ALA A 565 -11.85 -41.63 17.48
N PHE A 566 -12.33 -40.65 16.71
CA PHE A 566 -12.96 -39.43 17.24
C PHE A 566 -14.38 -39.68 17.77
N ARG A 567 -15.07 -40.66 17.23
CA ARG A 567 -16.42 -41.06 17.71
C ARG A 567 -16.37 -42.03 18.89
N SER A 568 -15.21 -42.29 19.41
CA SER A 568 -15.03 -43.23 20.53
C SER A 568 -15.55 -42.63 21.85
N HIS A 569 -15.99 -43.52 22.74
CA HIS A 569 -16.38 -43.14 24.09
C HIS A 569 -15.24 -42.46 24.89
N LEU A 570 -13.97 -42.79 24.56
CA LEU A 570 -12.82 -42.18 25.25
C LEU A 570 -12.68 -40.69 24.94
N VAL A 571 -12.83 -40.29 23.64
CA VAL A 571 -12.81 -38.91 23.22
C VAL A 571 -14.04 -38.16 23.75
N SER A 572 -15.23 -38.77 23.67
CA SER A 572 -16.47 -38.20 24.26
C SER A 572 -16.27 -37.91 25.76
N LYS A 573 -15.72 -38.84 26.52
CA LYS A 573 -15.44 -38.65 27.94
C LYS A 573 -14.49 -37.48 28.26
N VAL A 574 -13.50 -37.23 27.40
CA VAL A 574 -12.62 -36.05 27.52
C VAL A 574 -13.40 -34.79 27.23
N CYS A 575 -14.21 -34.77 26.17
CA CYS A 575 -15.02 -33.60 25.82
C CYS A 575 -16.07 -33.30 26.92
N ASP A 576 -16.74 -34.33 27.45
CA ASP A 576 -17.70 -34.18 28.54
C ASP A 576 -17.06 -33.65 29.84
N LYS A 577 -15.84 -34.13 30.15
CA LYS A 577 -15.05 -33.67 31.28
C LYS A 577 -14.77 -32.17 31.20
N TRP A 578 -14.52 -31.66 30.02
CA TRP A 578 -14.14 -30.27 29.83
C TRP A 578 -15.31 -29.38 29.34
N GLY A 579 -16.52 -29.94 29.18
CA GLY A 579 -17.71 -29.23 28.73
C GLY A 579 -17.63 -28.77 27.26
N ILE A 580 -16.96 -29.54 26.40
CA ILE A 580 -16.70 -29.22 25.01
C ILE A 580 -17.79 -29.83 24.12
N HIS A 581 -18.39 -29.01 23.26
CA HIS A 581 -19.34 -29.45 22.25
C HIS A 581 -18.63 -30.02 21.02
N VAL A 582 -18.88 -31.29 20.68
CA VAL A 582 -18.22 -31.93 19.52
C VAL A 582 -19.09 -31.77 18.29
N ILE A 583 -18.50 -31.20 17.22
CA ILE A 583 -19.13 -31.00 15.91
C ILE A 583 -18.50 -31.99 14.93
N TYR A 584 -19.29 -32.91 14.43
CA TYR A 584 -18.85 -33.85 13.39
C TYR A 584 -19.15 -33.28 12.02
N ARG A 585 -18.19 -33.31 11.10
CA ARG A 585 -18.41 -32.92 9.70
C ARG A 585 -19.30 -33.92 8.96
N CYS A 586 -20.01 -33.45 7.93
CA CYS A 586 -20.79 -34.32 7.07
C CYS A 586 -19.88 -35.28 6.30
N ALA A 587 -20.27 -36.55 6.21
CA ALA A 587 -19.55 -37.55 5.43
C ALA A 587 -19.49 -37.15 3.94
N TYR A 588 -18.41 -37.52 3.26
CA TYR A 588 -18.15 -37.26 1.83
C TYR A 588 -18.07 -35.78 1.41
N ARG A 589 -17.89 -34.82 2.35
CA ARG A 589 -17.62 -33.41 2.04
C ARG A 589 -16.27 -32.96 2.60
N PRO A 590 -15.19 -33.02 1.79
CA PRO A 590 -13.82 -32.64 2.22
C PRO A 590 -13.75 -31.17 2.73
N SER A 591 -14.55 -30.27 2.17
CA SER A 591 -14.56 -28.86 2.57
C SER A 591 -14.94 -28.60 4.04
N GLY A 592 -15.52 -29.63 4.74
CA GLY A 592 -15.96 -29.52 6.14
C GLY A 592 -14.82 -29.38 7.16
N ASN A 593 -13.55 -29.65 6.79
CA ASN A 593 -12.37 -29.47 7.66
C ASN A 593 -11.23 -28.69 6.96
N GLY A 594 -11.61 -27.81 6.04
CA GLY A 594 -10.68 -27.11 5.16
C GLY A 594 -9.62 -26.25 5.88
N ILE A 595 -9.84 -25.89 7.15
CA ILE A 595 -8.87 -25.13 7.96
C ILE A 595 -7.67 -26.01 8.29
N VAL A 596 -7.92 -27.22 8.86
CA VAL A 596 -6.88 -28.17 9.20
C VAL A 596 -6.18 -28.71 7.94
N GLU A 597 -6.94 -29.06 6.90
CA GLU A 597 -6.36 -29.55 5.65
C GLU A 597 -5.40 -28.52 4.99
N ARG A 598 -5.75 -27.24 5.03
CA ARG A 598 -4.87 -26.17 4.57
C ARG A 598 -3.62 -26.04 5.44
N ASN A 599 -3.75 -26.20 6.76
CA ASN A 599 -2.62 -26.21 7.69
C ASN A 599 -1.69 -27.40 7.37
N HIS A 600 -2.23 -28.62 7.19
CA HIS A 600 -1.45 -29.81 6.76
C HIS A 600 -0.61 -29.53 5.52
N ARG A 601 -1.23 -28.97 4.46
CA ARG A 601 -0.52 -28.64 3.23
C ARG A 601 0.60 -27.63 3.49
N THR A 602 0.35 -26.63 4.30
CA THR A 602 1.33 -25.58 4.64
C THR A 602 2.51 -26.15 5.42
N ILE A 603 2.24 -26.89 6.49
CA ILE A 603 3.30 -27.45 7.36
C ILE A 603 4.11 -28.52 6.63
N LYS A 604 3.46 -29.50 5.99
CA LYS A 604 4.15 -30.58 5.26
C LYS A 604 5.01 -30.03 4.10
N SER A 605 4.53 -29.06 3.34
CA SER A 605 5.32 -28.48 2.25
C SER A 605 6.54 -27.69 2.76
N ARG A 606 6.41 -26.97 3.88
CA ARG A 606 7.53 -26.27 4.51
C ARG A 606 8.52 -27.25 5.14
N ALA A 607 8.04 -28.30 5.84
CA ALA A 607 8.88 -29.35 6.41
C ALA A 607 9.71 -30.07 5.34
N ALA A 608 9.10 -30.33 4.18
CA ALA A 608 9.82 -30.94 3.06
C ALA A 608 10.91 -30.02 2.49
N ARG A 609 10.61 -28.73 2.31
CA ARG A 609 11.56 -27.74 1.77
C ARG A 609 12.71 -27.44 2.74
N ALA A 610 12.40 -27.28 4.00
CA ALA A 610 13.39 -26.95 5.04
C ALA A 610 14.16 -28.20 5.53
N ARG A 611 13.72 -29.42 5.17
CA ARG A 611 14.25 -30.70 5.70
C ARG A 611 14.19 -30.79 7.24
N MET A 612 13.17 -30.15 7.83
CA MET A 612 12.95 -30.07 9.25
C MET A 612 11.77 -30.96 9.68
N SER A 613 11.67 -31.22 10.99
CA SER A 613 10.50 -31.88 11.56
C SER A 613 9.25 -31.02 11.37
N PRO A 614 8.07 -31.61 11.10
CA PRO A 614 6.80 -30.88 11.14
C PRO A 614 6.58 -30.12 12.45
N LEU A 615 7.02 -30.63 13.57
CA LEU A 615 6.90 -30.00 14.89
C LEU A 615 7.69 -28.69 14.98
N ASP A 616 8.91 -28.64 14.42
CA ASP A 616 9.71 -27.42 14.35
C ASP A 616 9.05 -26.40 13.42
N ILE A 617 8.49 -26.85 12.30
CA ILE A 617 7.79 -25.98 11.36
C ILE A 617 6.51 -25.39 11.97
N VAL A 618 5.81 -26.14 12.81
CA VAL A 618 4.65 -25.61 13.55
C VAL A 618 5.05 -24.48 14.49
N PHE A 619 6.21 -24.61 15.17
CA PHE A 619 6.74 -23.50 15.97
C PHE A 619 6.94 -22.24 15.10
N TRP A 620 7.66 -22.37 13.98
CA TRP A 620 7.90 -21.24 13.06
C TRP A 620 6.63 -20.70 12.41
N TYR A 621 5.64 -21.56 12.15
CA TYR A 621 4.34 -21.15 11.68
C TYR A 621 3.63 -20.25 12.70
N ASN A 622 3.67 -20.62 13.98
CA ASN A 622 2.99 -19.88 15.03
C ASN A 622 3.63 -18.53 15.36
N VAL A 623 4.95 -18.37 15.16
CA VAL A 623 5.64 -17.10 15.42
C VAL A 623 5.72 -16.19 14.17
N ALA A 624 5.38 -16.72 13.00
CA ALA A 624 5.40 -15.93 11.76
C ALA A 624 4.09 -15.11 11.61
N PRO A 625 4.17 -13.84 11.23
CA PRO A 625 3.00 -13.03 10.96
C PRO A 625 2.09 -13.63 9.90
N LEU A 626 0.78 -13.56 10.10
CA LEU A 626 -0.24 -13.96 9.12
C LEU A 626 -0.53 -12.85 8.10
N ARG A 627 -0.30 -11.59 8.47
CA ARG A 627 -0.59 -10.41 7.65
C ARG A 627 0.67 -9.58 7.45
N GLY A 628 1.27 -9.68 6.27
CA GLY A 628 2.42 -8.86 5.88
C GLY A 628 3.56 -8.87 6.91
N ASN A 629 3.96 -7.70 7.38
CA ASN A 629 5.02 -7.51 8.38
C ASN A 629 4.47 -7.10 9.76
N ASP A 630 3.17 -7.31 10.01
CA ASP A 630 2.57 -7.01 11.32
C ASP A 630 2.89 -8.12 12.34
N PRO A 631 3.80 -7.90 13.30
CA PRO A 631 4.17 -8.91 14.30
C PRO A 631 2.99 -9.36 15.16
N ASN A 632 2.03 -8.47 15.41
CA ASN A 632 0.86 -8.76 16.24
C ASN A 632 -0.12 -9.74 15.56
N SER A 633 0.04 -9.96 14.24
CA SER A 633 -0.74 -10.94 13.50
C SER A 633 -0.21 -12.38 13.59
N ALA A 634 0.89 -12.62 14.30
CA ALA A 634 1.42 -13.97 14.50
C ALA A 634 0.46 -14.79 15.37
N PRO A 635 0.17 -16.07 15.02
CA PRO A 635 -0.72 -16.92 15.80
C PRO A 635 -0.40 -16.97 17.30
N ALA A 636 0.87 -17.04 17.65
CA ALA A 636 1.31 -17.09 19.03
C ALA A 636 1.06 -15.76 19.77
N GLU A 637 1.27 -14.63 19.13
CA GLU A 637 1.04 -13.30 19.72
C GLU A 637 -0.46 -13.04 19.92
N MET A 638 -1.31 -13.50 19.00
CA MET A 638 -2.75 -13.33 19.09
C MET A 638 -3.42 -14.20 20.17
N LEU A 639 -2.79 -15.32 20.56
CA LEU A 639 -3.33 -16.27 21.52
C LEU A 639 -2.68 -16.18 22.89
N SER A 640 -1.36 -15.93 22.98
CA SER A 640 -0.58 -15.96 24.21
C SER A 640 -0.54 -14.60 24.89
N ARG A 641 -0.58 -14.59 26.23
CA ARG A 641 -0.38 -13.37 27.04
C ARG A 641 1.10 -12.97 27.20
N TYR A 642 2.02 -13.71 26.55
CA TYR A 642 3.45 -13.47 26.57
C TYR A 642 4.06 -13.72 25.21
N HIS A 643 5.12 -12.97 24.89
CA HIS A 643 5.80 -13.08 23.58
C HIS A 643 6.62 -14.37 23.47
N TRP A 644 6.44 -15.08 22.38
CA TRP A 644 7.26 -16.26 22.06
C TRP A 644 8.62 -15.79 21.52
N ARG A 645 9.70 -16.19 22.23
CA ARG A 645 11.06 -15.84 21.84
C ARG A 645 11.57 -16.82 20.80
N PHE A 646 11.94 -16.35 19.63
CA PHE A 646 12.54 -17.12 18.53
C PHE A 646 13.92 -16.59 18.12
N LEU A 647 14.31 -15.40 18.54
CA LEU A 647 15.66 -14.87 18.41
C LEU A 647 16.39 -15.03 19.76
N ARG A 648 17.68 -15.41 19.73
CA ARG A 648 18.55 -15.22 20.89
C ARG A 648 18.68 -13.70 21.08
N SER A 649 17.90 -13.15 22.00
CA SER A 649 18.25 -11.84 22.54
C SER A 649 19.43 -12.08 23.47
N ASP A 650 20.53 -11.40 23.26
CA ASP A 650 21.51 -11.25 24.32
C ASP A 650 20.78 -10.80 25.57
N PRO A 651 21.08 -11.41 26.74
CA PRO A 651 20.48 -10.98 27.97
C PRO A 651 20.73 -9.48 28.05
N LYS A 652 19.66 -8.67 28.08
CA LYS A 652 19.76 -7.22 28.27
C LYS A 652 20.58 -7.07 29.53
N SER A 653 21.85 -6.71 29.44
CA SER A 653 22.68 -6.31 30.56
C SER A 653 21.98 -5.10 31.15
N ARG A 654 21.19 -5.31 32.20
CA ARG A 654 20.73 -4.21 33.01
C ARG A 654 21.98 -3.52 33.55
N PRO A 655 22.08 -2.19 33.51
CA PRO A 655 23.20 -1.50 34.12
C PRO A 655 23.17 -1.89 35.60
N VAL A 656 24.15 -2.71 35.98
CA VAL A 656 24.34 -3.12 37.40
C VAL A 656 24.84 -1.86 38.11
N THR A 657 24.03 -1.29 38.97
CA THR A 657 24.52 -0.32 39.96
C THR A 657 25.50 -1.07 40.84
N GLN A 658 26.80 -0.93 40.53
CA GLN A 658 27.84 -1.70 41.16
C GLN A 658 28.07 -1.19 42.57
N ASN A 659 27.48 -1.86 43.55
CA ASN A 659 27.78 -1.64 44.99
C ASN A 659 29.12 -2.27 45.41
N TYR A 660 29.75 -3.10 44.58
CA TYR A 660 31.00 -3.78 44.80
C TYR A 660 31.89 -3.70 43.57
N GLN A 661 33.22 -3.79 43.77
CA GLN A 661 34.19 -3.81 42.68
C GLN A 661 34.99 -5.13 42.73
N ILE A 662 35.35 -5.64 41.53
CA ILE A 662 36.22 -6.82 41.42
C ILE A 662 37.57 -6.48 42.09
N GLY A 663 38.03 -7.39 42.96
CA GLY A 663 39.24 -7.14 43.75
C GLY A 663 39.01 -6.46 45.12
N GLN A 664 37.80 -6.04 45.42
CA GLN A 664 37.40 -5.40 46.66
C GLN A 664 37.45 -6.40 47.83
N ASP A 665 38.06 -6.01 48.97
CA ASP A 665 38.03 -6.80 50.19
C ASP A 665 36.65 -6.66 50.88
N VAL A 666 36.11 -7.79 51.29
CA VAL A 666 34.79 -7.87 51.89
C VAL A 666 34.80 -8.79 53.12
N PHE A 667 33.85 -8.56 54.03
CA PHE A 667 33.49 -9.48 55.08
C PHE A 667 32.36 -10.40 54.62
N ILE A 668 32.52 -11.71 54.85
CA ILE A 668 31.57 -12.78 54.54
C ILE A 668 30.85 -13.22 55.83
N LYS A 669 29.53 -13.22 55.77
CA LYS A 669 28.69 -13.69 56.93
C LYS A 669 28.87 -15.18 57.14
N PRO A 670 29.24 -15.61 58.41
CA PRO A 670 29.33 -17.03 58.76
C PRO A 670 27.94 -17.65 58.83
N MET A 671 27.85 -18.88 58.39
CA MET A 671 26.66 -19.73 58.58
C MET A 671 27.03 -20.98 59.40
N PRO A 672 26.29 -21.26 60.52
CA PRO A 672 25.26 -20.50 61.19
C PRO A 672 25.79 -19.27 61.95
N MET A 673 25.03 -18.16 61.95
CA MET A 673 25.42 -16.93 62.62
C MET A 673 25.07 -17.01 64.11
N ARG A 674 26.05 -16.81 65.04
CA ARG A 674 25.83 -16.59 66.45
C ARG A 674 26.21 -15.18 66.85
N CYS A 675 25.75 -14.66 67.98
CA CYS A 675 25.92 -13.25 68.39
C CYS A 675 27.42 -12.83 68.49
N HIS A 676 28.35 -13.77 68.65
CA HIS A 676 29.83 -13.57 68.73
C HIS A 676 30.56 -14.06 67.49
N SER A 677 29.88 -14.46 66.42
CA SER A 677 30.50 -14.94 65.18
C SER A 677 31.25 -13.83 64.48
N LYS A 678 32.55 -13.99 64.26
CA LYS A 678 33.32 -13.04 63.42
C LYS A 678 33.11 -13.36 61.99
N TRP A 679 32.84 -12.31 61.17
CA TRP A 679 32.78 -12.43 59.76
C TRP A 679 34.14 -12.79 59.14
N LYS A 680 34.15 -13.63 58.12
CA LYS A 680 35.37 -14.06 57.44
C LYS A 680 35.77 -12.99 56.38
N ASN A 681 37.08 -12.81 56.21
CA ASN A 681 37.58 -11.96 55.08
C ASN A 681 37.50 -12.75 53.83
N GLY A 682 37.20 -12.06 52.73
CA GLY A 682 37.19 -12.56 51.35
C GLY A 682 37.40 -11.43 50.34
N LYS A 683 37.64 -11.77 49.11
CA LYS A 683 37.88 -10.84 48.01
C LYS A 683 36.88 -11.09 46.89
N VAL A 684 36.28 -10.03 46.35
CA VAL A 684 35.36 -10.11 45.23
C VAL A 684 36.11 -10.57 43.97
N THR A 685 35.69 -11.73 43.41
CA THR A 685 36.30 -12.32 42.21
C THR A 685 35.47 -12.05 40.96
N ALA A 686 34.15 -12.00 41.07
CA ALA A 686 33.25 -11.65 39.95
C ALA A 686 31.93 -11.03 40.45
N ILE A 687 31.25 -10.28 39.61
CA ILE A 687 29.93 -9.71 39.87
C ILE A 687 28.95 -10.35 38.89
N ASN A 688 28.09 -11.22 39.36
CA ASN A 688 27.18 -12.02 38.54
C ASN A 688 25.83 -11.31 38.29
N SER A 689 25.35 -10.53 39.30
CA SER A 689 24.12 -9.72 39.21
C SER A 689 24.11 -8.67 40.32
N GLU A 690 23.07 -7.82 40.34
CA GLU A 690 22.87 -6.82 41.41
C GLU A 690 22.81 -7.40 42.81
N THR A 691 22.41 -8.66 42.92
CA THR A 691 22.22 -9.35 44.19
C THR A 691 23.20 -10.51 44.41
N ASN A 692 24.02 -10.87 43.43
CA ASN A 692 24.89 -12.03 43.44
C ASN A 692 26.32 -11.64 43.04
N VAL A 693 27.23 -11.72 44.02
CA VAL A 693 28.65 -11.41 43.88
C VAL A 693 29.46 -12.64 44.26
N GLU A 694 30.45 -12.99 43.46
CA GLU A 694 31.36 -14.08 43.74
C GLU A 694 32.50 -13.59 44.63
N VAL A 695 32.71 -14.27 45.74
CA VAL A 695 33.79 -13.96 46.68
C VAL A 695 34.60 -15.21 46.85
N ASP A 696 35.89 -15.13 46.56
CA ASP A 696 36.86 -16.23 46.60
C ASP A 696 36.38 -17.47 45.81
N GLY A 697 35.78 -17.23 44.59
CA GLY A 697 35.29 -18.29 43.74
C GLY A 697 33.91 -18.87 44.15
N VAL A 698 33.26 -18.32 45.16
CA VAL A 698 31.95 -18.79 45.65
C VAL A 698 30.88 -17.73 45.49
N PRO A 699 29.77 -17.99 44.77
CA PRO A 699 28.66 -17.05 44.64
C PRO A 699 28.02 -16.74 46.01
N ARG A 700 27.85 -15.47 46.31
CA ARG A 700 27.27 -14.93 47.54
C ARG A 700 26.20 -13.91 47.25
N HIS A 701 25.14 -13.94 48.03
CA HIS A 701 24.14 -12.85 47.95
C HIS A 701 24.72 -11.61 48.67
N ILE A 702 24.47 -10.41 48.14
CA ILE A 702 24.95 -9.14 48.71
C ILE A 702 24.53 -8.89 50.14
N ALA A 703 23.43 -9.50 50.62
CA ALA A 703 22.99 -9.47 52.01
C ALA A 703 23.96 -10.19 52.96
N ASP A 704 24.75 -11.13 52.43
CA ASP A 704 25.70 -11.95 53.21
C ASP A 704 27.16 -11.50 53.11
N ILE A 705 27.40 -10.34 52.48
CA ILE A 705 28.71 -9.70 52.38
C ILE A 705 28.64 -8.23 52.83
N ARG A 706 29.73 -7.67 53.30
CA ARG A 706 29.90 -6.26 53.63
C ARG A 706 31.24 -5.75 53.17
N PRO A 707 31.35 -4.49 52.67
CA PRO A 707 32.65 -3.93 52.29
C PRO A 707 33.55 -3.82 53.50
N ARG A 708 34.83 -4.21 53.32
CA ARG A 708 35.88 -3.94 54.30
C ARG A 708 36.54 -2.62 54.00
N LEU A 709 36.33 -1.60 54.86
CA LEU A 709 36.97 -0.31 54.65
C LEU A 709 38.45 -0.42 55.04
N PRO A 710 39.39 0.19 54.32
CA PRO A 710 40.77 0.30 54.72
C PRO A 710 40.86 1.12 55.99
N SER A 711 41.77 0.72 56.93
CA SER A 711 41.91 1.29 58.22
C SER A 711 42.44 2.74 58.29
N ASN A 712 42.57 3.44 57.19
CA ASN A 712 42.93 4.84 57.12
C ASN A 712 42.13 5.54 56.03
N GLY A 713 41.05 6.24 56.41
CA GLY A 713 40.27 7.05 55.47
C GLY A 713 39.02 7.66 56.10
N VAL A 714 38.90 8.93 56.01
CA VAL A 714 37.89 9.83 56.56
C VAL A 714 36.45 9.40 56.14
N LEU A 715 35.56 9.30 57.10
CA LEU A 715 34.15 9.03 57.00
C LEU A 715 33.43 10.08 56.15
N SER A 716 32.89 9.71 55.01
CA SER A 716 31.74 10.40 54.39
C SER A 716 30.45 9.74 54.87
N LYS A 717 29.47 10.57 55.22
CA LYS A 717 28.25 10.27 55.98
C LYS A 717 27.42 9.11 55.39
N PRO A 718 26.74 8.33 56.27
CA PRO A 718 25.85 7.27 55.84
C PRO A 718 24.52 7.85 55.35
N LEU A 719 24.03 7.32 54.22
CA LEU A 719 22.65 7.48 53.79
C LEU A 719 21.71 6.69 54.69
N SER A 720 20.68 7.38 55.18
CA SER A 720 19.61 6.94 56.06
C SER A 720 18.85 5.71 55.50
N ASP A 721 18.53 4.80 56.43
CA ASP A 721 17.62 3.66 56.23
C ASP A 721 16.23 4.12 55.79
N PRO A 722 15.54 3.43 54.85
CA PRO A 722 14.12 3.65 54.60
C PRO A 722 13.30 2.88 55.64
N VAL A 723 12.52 3.61 56.39
CA VAL A 723 11.45 3.11 57.24
C VAL A 723 10.32 2.57 56.36
N ASN A 724 9.86 1.40 56.80
CA ASN A 724 8.72 0.68 56.21
C ASN A 724 7.43 1.27 56.81
N GLU A 725 6.61 1.92 55.97
CA GLU A 725 5.18 2.08 56.27
C GLU A 725 4.35 1.90 55.03
N GLY A 726 3.33 1.07 55.19
CA GLY A 726 2.44 0.67 54.14
C GLY A 726 1.28 1.64 53.97
N GLY A 727 0.63 1.46 52.84
CA GLY A 727 -0.80 1.82 52.66
C GLY A 727 -1.09 2.91 51.66
N GLY A 728 -1.68 2.50 50.55
CA GLY A 728 -2.91 3.14 50.12
C GLY A 728 -2.83 4.18 48.98
N VAL A 729 -3.47 3.75 47.89
CA VAL A 729 -4.44 4.54 47.06
C VAL A 729 -3.95 5.48 45.96
N PHE A 730 -4.26 5.06 44.74
CA PHE A 730 -4.66 5.81 43.53
C PHE A 730 -4.40 7.31 43.39
N SER A 731 -3.74 7.71 42.32
CA SER A 731 -4.37 8.50 41.21
C SER A 731 -3.37 8.81 40.09
N SER A 732 -3.97 8.88 38.91
CA SER A 732 -3.42 9.28 37.60
C SER A 732 -2.75 10.65 37.62
N GLU A 733 -1.72 10.81 36.78
CA GLU A 733 -1.60 11.92 35.81
C GLU A 733 -0.34 11.79 34.96
N SER A 734 -0.51 12.18 33.71
CA SER A 734 0.42 12.27 32.62
C SER A 734 1.55 13.27 32.81
N GLU A 735 2.71 13.01 32.23
CA GLU A 735 3.47 14.06 31.53
C GLU A 735 4.64 13.50 30.69
N ASP A 736 4.85 14.17 29.60
CA ASP A 736 5.76 13.93 28.49
C ASP A 736 7.25 14.03 28.87
N GLY A 737 8.09 13.28 28.19
CA GLY A 737 9.54 13.41 28.30
C GLY A 737 10.26 12.93 27.04
N GLU A 738 10.81 13.88 26.32
CA GLU A 738 11.54 13.81 25.06
C GLU A 738 12.69 12.80 25.03
N ILE A 739 12.85 12.18 23.85
CA ILE A 739 13.97 11.29 23.52
C ILE A 739 14.94 12.05 22.61
N SER A 740 16.14 12.24 23.09
CA SER A 740 17.30 12.66 22.29
C SER A 740 17.94 11.49 21.57
N LYS A 741 18.23 11.68 20.29
CA LYS A 741 18.99 10.80 19.42
C LYS A 741 20.49 11.03 19.61
N ALA A 742 21.26 9.95 19.63
CA ALA A 742 22.69 9.96 19.34
C ALA A 742 23.10 8.78 18.46
N ASP A 743 23.65 9.09 17.36
CA ASP A 743 24.68 8.56 16.44
C ASP A 743 25.07 7.09 16.51
N ALA A 744 25.03 6.49 15.34
CA ALA A 744 25.80 5.29 15.00
C ALA A 744 26.49 5.49 13.65
N SER A 745 27.78 5.36 13.63
CA SER A 745 28.61 5.24 12.42
C SER A 745 29.17 3.81 12.28
N PRO A 746 29.72 3.44 11.11
CA PRO A 746 29.66 2.08 10.58
C PRO A 746 31.01 1.33 10.75
N PHE A 747 30.96 0.01 10.77
CA PHE A 747 32.14 -0.85 10.60
C PHE A 747 32.10 -1.61 9.27
N ARG A 748 33.24 -1.55 8.60
CA ARG A 748 33.65 -2.29 7.40
C ARG A 748 33.79 -3.79 7.69
N THR A 749 33.47 -4.60 6.72
CA THR A 749 33.97 -5.97 6.62
C THR A 749 34.84 -6.12 5.38
N GLU A 750 36.01 -6.63 5.60
CA GLU A 750 36.96 -7.05 4.58
C GLU A 750 36.66 -8.45 4.07
N SER A 751 37.00 -8.62 2.83
CA SER A 751 36.93 -9.83 2.02
C SER A 751 38.09 -10.78 2.32
N SER A 752 37.90 -12.06 2.10
CA SER A 752 38.98 -12.95 1.69
C SER A 752 38.45 -13.96 0.66
N GLU A 753 39.14 -13.94 -0.45
CA GLU A 753 39.10 -14.89 -1.57
C GLU A 753 39.84 -16.18 -1.20
N GLU A 754 39.53 -17.24 -1.91
CA GLU A 754 40.41 -18.30 -2.48
C GLU A 754 39.50 -19.43 -2.91
N ASP A 755 39.37 -19.74 -4.10
CA ASP A 755 40.16 -20.23 -5.25
C ASP A 755 40.11 -21.77 -5.39
N SER A 756 39.82 -22.14 -6.66
CA SER A 756 40.29 -23.33 -7.44
C SER A 756 39.55 -24.66 -7.18
N THR A 757 39.22 -25.44 -8.13
CA THR A 757 39.58 -25.80 -9.49
C THR A 757 38.80 -27.02 -9.89
N ASP A 758 38.44 -27.06 -11.17
CA ASP A 758 38.34 -28.15 -12.17
C ASP A 758 38.03 -29.61 -11.78
N CYS A 759 37.11 -30.23 -12.40
CA CYS A 759 37.33 -31.12 -13.56
C CYS A 759 36.05 -31.69 -14.15
N ALA A 760 36.10 -31.80 -15.43
CA ALA A 760 35.15 -32.33 -16.40
C ALA A 760 34.84 -33.84 -16.25
N THR A 761 33.73 -34.28 -16.77
CA THR A 761 33.51 -35.04 -17.99
C THR A 761 32.18 -35.81 -17.98
N ASP A 762 31.44 -35.57 -19.00
CA ASP A 762 30.83 -36.45 -19.98
C ASP A 762 29.66 -37.37 -19.63
N SER A 763 28.69 -37.21 -20.51
CA SER A 763 27.88 -38.11 -21.30
C SER A 763 26.40 -38.20 -21.01
N ASP A 764 25.68 -37.64 -22.00
CA ASP A 764 24.44 -38.09 -22.65
C ASP A 764 23.46 -38.99 -21.90
N LEU A 765 22.23 -38.48 -21.80
CA LEU A 765 21.06 -39.13 -22.39
C LEU A 765 19.83 -38.21 -22.31
N GLU A 766 19.31 -37.92 -23.49
CA GLU A 766 18.04 -37.25 -23.73
C GLU A 766 16.87 -37.92 -23.00
N LEU A 767 15.96 -37.13 -22.45
CA LEU A 767 14.53 -37.37 -22.60
C LEU A 767 13.76 -36.05 -22.31
N GLN A 768 13.05 -35.68 -23.37
CA GLN A 768 12.14 -34.55 -23.44
C GLN A 768 11.03 -34.68 -22.40
N ASP A 769 10.79 -33.63 -21.63
CA ASP A 769 9.45 -33.28 -21.24
C ASP A 769 9.36 -31.78 -21.00
N ARG A 770 8.90 -31.08 -22.04
CA ARG A 770 8.64 -29.62 -22.01
C ARG A 770 7.29 -29.35 -21.35
N ARG A 771 7.27 -28.99 -20.10
CA ARG A 771 6.15 -28.24 -19.52
C ARG A 771 6.44 -26.75 -19.56
N PRO A 772 5.49 -25.90 -20.01
CA PRO A 772 5.72 -24.47 -20.16
C PRO A 772 5.87 -23.80 -18.80
N ARG A 773 6.89 -22.97 -18.67
CA ARG A 773 7.07 -22.07 -17.53
C ARG A 773 5.87 -21.12 -17.41
N ARG A 774 5.10 -21.28 -16.34
CA ARG A 774 4.09 -20.30 -15.93
C ARG A 774 4.82 -18.98 -15.57
N THR A 775 4.70 -17.99 -16.45
CA THR A 775 4.97 -16.60 -16.10
C THR A 775 4.05 -16.21 -14.94
N ARG A 776 4.63 -15.83 -13.81
CA ARG A 776 3.90 -15.22 -12.70
C ARG A 776 3.31 -13.91 -13.20
N LYS A 777 2.03 -13.87 -13.50
CA LYS A 777 1.27 -12.62 -13.57
C LYS A 777 1.13 -12.13 -12.14
N HIS A 778 1.55 -10.89 -11.89
CA HIS A 778 1.19 -10.17 -10.67
C HIS A 778 -0.34 -10.19 -10.50
N PRO A 779 -0.85 -10.27 -9.27
CA PRO A 779 -2.29 -10.21 -9.04
C PRO A 779 -2.86 -8.93 -9.67
N ALA A 780 -4.00 -9.04 -10.33
CA ALA A 780 -4.69 -7.94 -11.02
C ALA A 780 -5.03 -6.73 -10.11
N TYR A 781 -4.79 -6.84 -8.83
CA TYR A 781 -4.93 -5.78 -7.82
C TYR A 781 -3.98 -4.59 -8.03
N PHE A 782 -2.77 -4.82 -8.58
CA PHE A 782 -1.81 -3.71 -8.83
C PHE A 782 -2.08 -2.96 -10.14
N ASN A 783 -2.81 -3.54 -11.08
CA ASN A 783 -3.14 -2.86 -12.35
C ASN A 783 -4.33 -1.89 -12.24
N ALA A 784 -4.98 -1.78 -11.11
CA ALA A 784 -6.06 -0.82 -10.87
C ALA A 784 -5.56 0.60 -10.54
N PHE A 785 -4.26 0.79 -10.37
CA PHE A 785 -3.64 2.08 -10.05
C PHE A 785 -2.91 2.74 -11.22
N ASP A 786 -2.84 2.10 -12.40
CA ASP A 786 -2.32 2.76 -13.59
C ASP A 786 -3.40 3.69 -14.17
N MET A 787 -3.46 4.87 -13.58
CA MET A 787 -4.18 6.02 -14.07
C MET A 787 -3.25 6.85 -14.95
N ARG A 788 -3.32 6.67 -16.21
CA ARG A 788 -2.89 7.66 -17.20
C ARG A 788 -4.04 8.03 -18.11
#